data_35bbc5c1665ae1e64c56badc5dcd6894
#
_entry.id   35bbc5c1665ae1e64c56badc5dcd6894
#
_cell.length_a   1.000
_cell.length_b   1.000
_cell.length_c   1.000
_cell.angle_alpha   90.00
_cell.angle_beta   90.00
_cell.angle_gamma   90.00
#
_symmetry.space_group_name_H-M   'P 1'
#
loop_
_entity.id
_entity.type
_entity.pdbx_description
1 polymer ?
#
loop_
_entity_poly.entity_id
_entity_poly.type
_entity_poly.pdbx_seq_one_letter_code
_entity_poly.pdbx_strand_id
1 'polypeptide(L)'
;MEIPKEDRIDFIRIKDFISLCILNWKWFVVSILLITSMGVVYVLRSPSVFSRTMTIQIQSDMQGKSLPSNFESFEDLGIIQPKSNVLDEIVALQSPSIMTEVVKRLNLYIHYAIPGRFHGKELYGPFLPVLVSMPDWQGNESGEFTMHLQGNKVKLSDFIWKGDAISLPSDVSATLSDTIASPLGRLLIEPTPIYTADNEYVLHVTIDPLLSTIRNFNNKLTVTQYNEKSSIVELIFKDTSISRIEEILNMLVAVYNENWMKDKNQIMVATSMFINERINIIERELGSVDENISSYKSENLLPDVQAASDLYISQNSAADAQLLSLNNQLYMTRYVRNYLLDNANKEKLLPVNSGIENMSIENQISEYNGKLLQRNGLMANSSTVNPLVMDMDEVLAELRKAIIASIDNQYHKLEMQIGSLQKDKSQVTAHLAANPSQAKFLLSIERQQKVKESLYLFLLQKREENELAQAFITNNTRVITPPYGNDIPVEPQKRKIVLFAFVLSLLIPATILLIKKSLDTKVRDKKDVVELSLPFLGEIPQWNSKKRRKNYFHGKKTDWDSPAILVENGKRDIMNEAFRVLRTNLEFIVNKEQKSRIIILTSFVQGSGKTFLTINTAISLAVKGSKVLIIDGDLRRNAVSKFIHFHKKGLSDYLAGEFNDIEKLFISKIELDADSEYTDENGKRFLSDNLHVLPVGTIPPNPTELLLNARFGQLLAEVRTRYDYIFIDCPPVNIMADSQIIGQYADYTIFIVRAGFLDRAMLPELEKIYRKNTYKNMSLVLNGTDMGGGHYGYKYGYHSYNLN
;
A
#
# COMPACT_ATOMS: atom_id res chain seq x y z
N MET A 1 45.03 -23.05 6.71
CA MET A 1 43.99 -22.03 7.00
C MET A 1 43.10 -22.03 5.79
N GLU A 2 42.11 -22.96 5.76
CA GLU A 2 41.14 -23.07 4.66
C GLU A 2 39.96 -22.21 4.99
N ILE A 3 39.63 -21.33 4.04
CA ILE A 3 38.50 -20.42 4.06
C ILE A 3 37.23 -21.26 4.11
N PRO A 4 36.27 -20.96 5.03
CA PRO A 4 34.97 -21.63 5.05
C PRO A 4 34.26 -21.33 3.73
N LYS A 5 33.89 -22.37 2.98
CA LYS A 5 32.99 -22.25 1.83
C LYS A 5 31.64 -21.70 2.32
N GLU A 6 31.34 -20.50 1.85
CA GLU A 6 30.04 -19.83 1.98
C GLU A 6 28.91 -20.81 1.68
N ASP A 7 27.85 -20.72 2.48
CA ASP A 7 26.56 -21.35 2.24
C ASP A 7 26.08 -21.00 0.82
N ARG A 8 26.35 -21.87 -0.12
CA ARG A 8 25.71 -21.80 -1.44
C ARG A 8 24.23 -22.08 -1.21
N ILE A 9 23.45 -21.01 -1.20
CA ILE A 9 22.00 -21.08 -1.41
C ILE A 9 21.82 -21.84 -2.73
N ASP A 10 21.38 -23.10 -2.64
CA ASP A 10 21.05 -23.93 -3.79
C ASP A 10 19.92 -23.25 -4.56
N PHE A 11 20.26 -22.44 -5.57
CA PHE A 11 19.28 -21.91 -6.51
C PHE A 11 18.56 -23.09 -7.14
N ILE A 12 17.30 -23.28 -6.80
CA ILE A 12 16.42 -24.28 -7.39
C ILE A 12 16.52 -24.13 -8.91
N ARG A 13 17.02 -25.14 -9.59
CA ARG A 13 17.09 -25.10 -11.05
C ARG A 13 15.67 -24.88 -11.58
N ILE A 14 15.49 -23.90 -12.47
CA ILE A 14 14.19 -23.51 -13.04
C ILE A 14 13.42 -24.74 -13.54
N LYS A 15 14.12 -25.71 -14.15
CA LYS A 15 13.51 -26.98 -14.59
C LYS A 15 12.90 -27.82 -13.46
N ASP A 16 13.56 -27.88 -12.31
CA ASP A 16 13.08 -28.64 -11.14
C ASP A 16 11.87 -27.95 -10.50
N PHE A 17 11.83 -26.63 -10.54
CA PHE A 17 10.68 -25.85 -10.09
C PHE A 17 9.46 -26.02 -11.01
N ILE A 18 9.66 -25.94 -12.33
CA ILE A 18 8.59 -26.16 -13.31
C ILE A 18 8.00 -27.57 -13.17
N SER A 19 8.86 -28.59 -13.01
CA SER A 19 8.39 -29.98 -12.81
C SER A 19 7.59 -30.14 -11.53
N LEU A 20 7.96 -29.45 -10.44
CA LEU A 20 7.23 -29.43 -9.18
C LEU A 20 5.85 -28.77 -9.34
N CYS A 21 5.76 -27.68 -10.08
CA CYS A 21 4.51 -26.99 -10.37
C CYS A 21 3.58 -27.90 -11.21
N ILE A 22 4.11 -28.59 -12.24
CA ILE A 22 3.35 -29.51 -13.09
C ILE A 22 2.83 -30.69 -12.25
N LEU A 23 3.66 -31.23 -11.36
CA LEU A 23 3.22 -32.34 -10.50
C LEU A 23 2.08 -31.93 -9.54
N ASN A 24 2.04 -30.68 -9.14
CA ASN A 24 1.05 -30.12 -8.22
C ASN A 24 0.01 -29.23 -8.91
N TRP A 25 -0.22 -29.38 -10.21
CA TRP A 25 -1.12 -28.54 -11.01
C TRP A 25 -2.53 -28.35 -10.43
N LYS A 26 -3.03 -29.36 -9.70
CA LYS A 26 -4.35 -29.32 -9.05
C LYS A 26 -4.50 -28.12 -8.08
N TRP A 27 -3.45 -27.78 -7.35
CA TRP A 27 -3.46 -26.63 -6.45
C TRP A 27 -3.53 -25.30 -7.19
N PHE A 28 -2.90 -25.22 -8.37
CA PHE A 28 -2.99 -24.04 -9.23
C PHE A 28 -4.41 -23.88 -9.78
N VAL A 29 -5.05 -24.95 -10.23
CA VAL A 29 -6.45 -24.88 -10.72
C VAL A 29 -7.39 -24.41 -9.61
N VAL A 30 -7.30 -24.96 -8.41
CA VAL A 30 -8.12 -24.54 -7.27
C VAL A 30 -7.86 -23.07 -6.92
N SER A 31 -6.62 -22.66 -6.88
CA SER A 31 -6.23 -21.26 -6.61
C SER A 31 -6.76 -20.32 -7.67
N ILE A 32 -6.64 -20.67 -8.96
CA ILE A 32 -7.17 -19.87 -10.07
C ILE A 32 -8.69 -19.72 -9.92
N LEU A 33 -9.43 -20.79 -9.71
CA LEU A 33 -10.88 -20.73 -9.56
C LEU A 33 -11.31 -19.86 -8.37
N LEU A 34 -10.67 -20.00 -7.21
CA LEU A 34 -11.01 -19.22 -6.01
C LEU A 34 -10.67 -17.74 -6.15
N ILE A 35 -9.44 -17.43 -6.50
CA ILE A 35 -8.95 -16.04 -6.48
C ILE A 35 -9.52 -15.25 -7.65
N THR A 36 -9.61 -15.82 -8.85
CA THR A 36 -10.22 -15.12 -9.99
C THR A 36 -11.73 -14.96 -9.81
N SER A 37 -12.44 -15.95 -9.24
CA SER A 37 -13.87 -15.78 -8.92
C SER A 37 -14.09 -14.67 -7.88
N MET A 38 -13.22 -14.57 -6.86
CA MET A 38 -13.28 -13.49 -5.89
C MET A 38 -13.02 -12.13 -6.55
N GLY A 39 -12.05 -12.04 -7.48
CA GLY A 39 -11.80 -10.86 -8.28
C GLY A 39 -13.00 -10.45 -9.17
N VAL A 40 -13.66 -11.42 -9.79
CA VAL A 40 -14.89 -11.19 -10.58
C VAL A 40 -16.04 -10.72 -9.68
N VAL A 41 -16.25 -11.34 -8.53
CA VAL A 41 -17.29 -10.92 -7.56
C VAL A 41 -17.03 -9.51 -7.07
N TYR A 42 -15.78 -9.16 -6.78
CA TYR A 42 -15.40 -7.80 -6.42
C TYR A 42 -15.76 -6.79 -7.52
N VAL A 43 -15.41 -7.09 -8.78
CA VAL A 43 -15.74 -6.23 -9.94
C VAL A 43 -17.25 -6.09 -10.14
N LEU A 44 -18.02 -7.15 -9.89
CA LEU A 44 -19.49 -7.12 -10.01
C LEU A 44 -20.18 -6.35 -8.88
N ARG A 45 -19.55 -6.31 -7.69
CA ARG A 45 -20.05 -5.54 -6.54
C ARG A 45 -19.64 -4.08 -6.55
N SER A 46 -18.53 -3.73 -7.19
CA SER A 46 -18.05 -2.35 -7.23
C SER A 46 -18.87 -1.51 -8.19
N PRO A 47 -19.39 -0.35 -7.77
CA PRO A 47 -20.11 0.56 -8.65
C PRO A 47 -19.18 1.12 -9.72
N SER A 48 -19.74 1.42 -10.88
CA SER A 48 -19.01 2.05 -11.98
C SER A 48 -18.79 3.52 -11.68
N VAL A 49 -17.54 3.99 -11.72
CA VAL A 49 -17.16 5.37 -11.49
C VAL A 49 -16.75 6.00 -12.82
N PHE A 50 -17.33 7.15 -13.12
CA PHE A 50 -17.06 7.97 -14.30
C PHE A 50 -16.19 9.16 -13.92
N SER A 51 -15.52 9.75 -14.91
CA SER A 51 -14.73 10.97 -14.74
C SER A 51 -15.15 12.00 -15.78
N ARG A 52 -15.28 13.25 -15.36
CA ARG A 52 -15.42 14.40 -16.22
C ARG A 52 -14.35 15.42 -15.91
N THR A 53 -13.89 16.06 -16.95
CA THR A 53 -12.89 17.14 -16.86
C THR A 53 -13.53 18.41 -17.38
N MET A 54 -13.39 19.49 -16.64
CA MET A 54 -13.78 20.84 -17.05
C MET A 54 -12.52 21.70 -17.09
N THR A 55 -12.38 22.50 -18.12
CA THR A 55 -11.22 23.40 -18.25
C THR A 55 -11.69 24.84 -18.15
N ILE A 56 -11.11 25.55 -17.20
CA ILE A 56 -11.38 26.98 -16.99
C ILE A 56 -10.09 27.80 -17.14
N GLN A 57 -10.23 29.01 -17.59
CA GLN A 57 -9.16 30.01 -17.59
C GLN A 57 -9.39 30.98 -16.43
N ILE A 58 -8.44 31.13 -15.56
CA ILE A 58 -8.44 32.17 -14.54
C ILE A 58 -8.00 33.45 -15.24
N GLN A 59 -8.87 34.45 -15.20
CA GLN A 59 -8.55 35.75 -15.76
C GLN A 59 -7.64 36.47 -14.76
N SER A 60 -6.41 36.72 -15.13
CA SER A 60 -5.62 37.72 -14.43
C SER A 60 -6.24 39.09 -14.75
N ASP A 61 -6.43 39.90 -13.75
CA ASP A 61 -7.02 41.26 -13.85
C ASP A 61 -6.31 42.19 -14.87
N MET A 62 -5.34 41.67 -15.66
CA MET A 62 -4.61 42.38 -16.69
C MET A 62 -5.33 42.54 -18.06
N GLN A 63 -6.55 42.02 -18.22
CA GLN A 63 -7.28 42.15 -19.50
C GLN A 63 -8.35 43.26 -19.51
N GLY A 64 -8.09 44.34 -18.78
CA GLY A 64 -8.75 45.63 -19.08
C GLY A 64 -8.24 46.26 -20.39
N LYS A 65 -7.85 45.45 -21.39
CA LYS A 65 -7.38 45.97 -22.72
C LYS A 65 -8.52 46.37 -23.66
N SER A 66 -9.62 46.83 -23.14
CA SER A 66 -10.65 47.49 -24.00
C SER A 66 -11.09 48.90 -23.53
N LEU A 67 -10.29 49.52 -22.65
CA LEU A 67 -10.46 50.95 -22.42
C LEU A 67 -9.69 51.74 -23.48
N PRO A 68 -10.20 52.88 -23.95
CA PRO A 68 -9.59 53.64 -25.04
C PRO A 68 -8.13 54.01 -24.80
N SER A 69 -7.36 54.14 -25.88
CA SER A 69 -5.90 54.34 -25.94
C SER A 69 -5.33 55.54 -25.15
N ASN A 70 -6.14 56.29 -24.46
CA ASN A 70 -5.68 57.38 -23.57
C ASN A 70 -5.28 56.88 -22.17
N PHE A 71 -5.41 55.56 -21.89
CA PHE A 71 -5.03 54.91 -20.59
C PHE A 71 -3.64 54.30 -20.62
N GLU A 72 -2.93 54.30 -21.76
CA GLU A 72 -1.52 53.85 -21.81
C GLU A 72 -0.59 54.72 -20.95
N SER A 73 -0.99 55.97 -20.64
CA SER A 73 -0.30 56.80 -19.65
C SER A 73 -0.42 56.36 -18.19
N PHE A 74 -1.29 55.38 -17.91
CA PHE A 74 -1.51 54.83 -16.56
C PHE A 74 -0.72 53.55 -16.28
N GLU A 75 -0.18 52.87 -17.29
CA GLU A 75 0.79 51.82 -17.13
C GLU A 75 2.11 52.33 -16.53
N ASP A 76 2.49 53.58 -16.85
CA ASP A 76 3.63 54.29 -16.26
C ASP A 76 3.38 54.77 -14.83
N LEU A 77 2.14 54.81 -14.37
CA LEU A 77 1.72 55.22 -13.03
C LEU A 77 1.62 54.07 -12.00
N GLY A 78 2.05 52.86 -12.36
CA GLY A 78 2.23 51.77 -11.40
C GLY A 78 0.97 51.11 -10.91
N ILE A 79 -0.18 51.25 -11.61
CA ILE A 79 -1.43 50.52 -11.30
C ILE A 79 -1.37 49.13 -11.95
N ILE A 80 -0.36 48.38 -11.64
CA ILE A 80 -0.33 46.93 -11.96
C ILE A 80 -0.92 46.20 -10.78
N GLN A 81 -2.08 45.61 -11.01
CA GLN A 81 -2.70 44.72 -10.04
C GLN A 81 -1.79 43.51 -9.75
N PRO A 82 -1.76 42.99 -8.51
CA PRO A 82 -1.01 41.80 -8.20
C PRO A 82 -1.50 40.70 -9.12
N LYS A 83 -0.60 40.00 -9.78
CA LYS A 83 -0.92 38.76 -10.49
C LYS A 83 -1.59 37.85 -9.47
N SER A 84 -2.89 37.59 -9.62
CA SER A 84 -3.51 36.51 -8.86
C SER A 84 -2.69 35.26 -9.16
N ASN A 85 -2.08 34.69 -8.11
CA ASN A 85 -1.30 33.51 -8.27
C ASN A 85 -2.29 32.37 -8.59
N VAL A 86 -2.18 31.78 -9.76
CA VAL A 86 -3.06 30.67 -10.18
C VAL A 86 -3.08 29.55 -9.13
N LEU A 87 -1.99 29.37 -8.38
CA LEU A 87 -1.93 28.38 -7.31
C LEU A 87 -2.84 28.73 -6.13
N ASP A 88 -2.95 30.02 -5.78
CA ASP A 88 -3.84 30.46 -4.71
C ASP A 88 -5.31 30.27 -5.10
N GLU A 89 -5.63 30.51 -6.37
CA GLU A 89 -6.99 30.28 -6.89
C GLU A 89 -7.34 28.80 -6.99
N ILE A 90 -6.35 27.93 -7.26
CA ILE A 90 -6.52 26.47 -7.17
C ILE A 90 -6.87 26.05 -5.76
N VAL A 91 -6.18 26.57 -4.75
CA VAL A 91 -6.47 26.31 -3.34
C VAL A 91 -7.87 26.83 -2.96
N ALA A 92 -8.24 28.01 -3.46
CA ALA A 92 -9.58 28.57 -3.23
C ALA A 92 -10.68 27.69 -3.83
N LEU A 93 -10.50 27.19 -5.06
CA LEU A 93 -11.43 26.27 -5.72
C LEU A 93 -11.58 24.92 -4.98
N GLN A 94 -10.53 24.45 -4.31
CA GLN A 94 -10.54 23.23 -3.47
C GLN A 94 -11.01 23.48 -2.04
N SER A 95 -11.38 24.72 -1.70
CA SER A 95 -11.73 25.06 -0.31
C SER A 95 -13.00 24.32 0.13
N PRO A 96 -13.03 23.79 1.36
CA PRO A 96 -14.24 23.20 1.93
C PRO A 96 -15.43 24.16 1.98
N SER A 97 -15.18 25.46 2.02
CA SER A 97 -16.22 26.50 2.04
C SER A 97 -17.03 26.50 0.73
N ILE A 98 -16.36 26.47 -0.41
CA ILE A 98 -17.00 26.38 -1.74
C ILE A 98 -17.77 25.08 -1.87
N MET A 99 -17.12 23.95 -1.50
CA MET A 99 -17.78 22.63 -1.57
C MET A 99 -19.00 22.56 -0.64
N THR A 100 -18.99 23.24 0.51
CA THR A 100 -20.15 23.33 1.41
C THR A 100 -21.36 23.95 0.71
N GLU A 101 -21.14 25.05 -0.01
CA GLU A 101 -22.22 25.74 -0.72
C GLU A 101 -22.72 24.89 -1.91
N VAL A 102 -21.82 24.21 -2.63
CA VAL A 102 -22.16 23.27 -3.71
C VAL A 102 -23.02 22.12 -3.18
N VAL A 103 -22.59 21.48 -2.08
CA VAL A 103 -23.30 20.35 -1.45
C VAL A 103 -24.70 20.78 -0.99
N LYS A 104 -24.83 21.97 -0.40
CA LYS A 104 -26.11 22.51 0.06
C LYS A 104 -27.05 22.85 -1.09
N ARG A 105 -26.55 23.53 -2.13
CA ARG A 105 -27.41 23.97 -3.27
C ARG A 105 -27.89 22.80 -4.10
N LEU A 106 -27.07 21.76 -4.25
CA LEU A 106 -27.43 20.56 -5.02
C LEU A 106 -28.01 19.43 -4.16
N ASN A 107 -28.20 19.63 -2.85
CA ASN A 107 -28.71 18.64 -1.89
C ASN A 107 -27.94 17.31 -1.95
N LEU A 108 -26.60 17.35 -2.13
CA LEU A 108 -25.77 16.16 -2.33
C LEU A 108 -25.66 15.26 -1.09
N TYR A 109 -26.19 15.67 0.03
CA TYR A 109 -26.27 14.89 1.26
C TYR A 109 -27.41 13.86 1.25
N ILE A 110 -28.30 13.89 0.25
CA ILE A 110 -29.39 12.93 0.05
C ILE A 110 -29.04 12.06 -1.16
N HIS A 111 -28.91 10.76 -0.91
CA HIS A 111 -28.61 9.76 -1.93
C HIS A 111 -29.83 8.91 -2.20
N TYR A 112 -30.10 8.61 -3.47
CA TYR A 112 -31.20 7.77 -3.90
C TYR A 112 -30.64 6.56 -4.63
N ALA A 113 -31.05 5.35 -4.23
CA ALA A 113 -30.64 4.13 -4.90
C ALA A 113 -31.83 3.19 -5.16
N ILE A 114 -31.85 2.56 -6.34
CA ILE A 114 -32.74 1.43 -6.60
C ILE A 114 -32.02 0.18 -6.09
N PRO A 115 -32.70 -0.66 -5.24
CA PRO A 115 -32.13 -1.91 -4.76
C PRO A 115 -31.76 -2.81 -5.95
N GLY A 116 -30.50 -3.29 -6.00
CA GLY A 116 -30.00 -4.17 -7.03
C GLY A 116 -29.48 -5.49 -6.45
N ARG A 117 -29.33 -6.52 -7.30
CA ARG A 117 -28.88 -7.86 -6.86
C ARG A 117 -27.47 -7.88 -6.28
N PHE A 118 -26.56 -7.03 -6.76
CA PHE A 118 -25.15 -6.98 -6.34
C PHE A 118 -24.76 -5.66 -5.68
N HIS A 119 -25.28 -4.56 -6.19
CA HIS A 119 -25.18 -3.20 -5.64
C HIS A 119 -26.41 -2.41 -6.04
N GLY A 120 -26.79 -1.42 -5.23
CA GLY A 120 -27.85 -0.48 -5.58
C GLY A 120 -27.43 0.40 -6.76
N LYS A 121 -28.34 0.69 -7.68
CA LYS A 121 -28.11 1.66 -8.74
C LYS A 121 -28.44 3.05 -8.21
N GLU A 122 -27.44 3.88 -8.01
CA GLU A 122 -27.64 5.26 -7.58
C GLU A 122 -28.34 6.08 -8.68
N LEU A 123 -29.33 6.85 -8.28
CA LEU A 123 -30.08 7.77 -9.15
C LEU A 123 -29.73 9.22 -8.79
N TYR A 124 -29.64 10.08 -9.79
CA TYR A 124 -29.40 11.51 -9.60
C TYR A 124 -29.99 12.35 -10.74
N GLY A 125 -30.36 13.58 -10.42
CA GLY A 125 -30.77 14.62 -11.38
C GLY A 125 -31.98 14.23 -12.24
N PRO A 126 -31.86 14.23 -13.57
CA PRO A 126 -32.98 13.98 -14.46
C PRO A 126 -33.63 12.59 -14.32
N PHE A 127 -32.98 11.65 -13.67
CA PHE A 127 -33.48 10.28 -13.49
C PHE A 127 -34.20 10.05 -12.16
N LEU A 128 -34.30 11.07 -11.31
CA LEU A 128 -35.01 10.97 -10.04
C LEU A 128 -36.51 11.12 -10.23
N PRO A 129 -37.32 10.14 -9.80
CA PRO A 129 -38.77 10.27 -9.87
C PRO A 129 -39.33 11.24 -8.82
N VAL A 130 -38.67 11.40 -7.69
CA VAL A 130 -39.06 12.29 -6.60
C VAL A 130 -37.86 12.98 -5.98
N LEU A 131 -38.09 14.15 -5.39
CA LEU A 131 -37.15 14.89 -4.56
C LEU A 131 -37.61 14.83 -3.10
N VAL A 132 -36.69 14.49 -2.20
CA VAL A 132 -36.90 14.50 -0.77
C VAL A 132 -36.26 15.77 -0.20
N SER A 133 -37.01 16.49 0.62
CA SER A 133 -36.59 17.68 1.36
C SER A 133 -36.82 17.47 2.83
N MET A 134 -35.88 17.89 3.67
CA MET A 134 -35.99 17.79 5.15
C MET A 134 -35.80 19.16 5.78
N PRO A 135 -36.90 19.90 6.01
CA PRO A 135 -36.83 21.26 6.56
C PRO A 135 -36.21 21.33 7.97
N ASP A 136 -36.37 20.28 8.76
CA ASP A 136 -35.91 20.24 10.17
C ASP A 136 -34.48 19.66 10.33
N TRP A 137 -33.83 19.25 9.25
CA TRP A 137 -32.51 18.60 9.32
C TRP A 137 -31.41 19.61 9.64
N GLN A 138 -30.65 19.34 10.70
CA GLN A 138 -29.58 20.24 11.19
C GLN A 138 -28.19 19.95 10.60
N GLY A 139 -28.09 19.00 9.68
CA GLY A 139 -26.82 18.71 8.96
C GLY A 139 -25.87 17.74 9.64
N ASN A 140 -26.12 17.31 10.88
CA ASN A 140 -25.14 16.52 11.64
C ASN A 140 -25.50 15.03 11.79
N GLU A 141 -26.66 14.62 11.34
CA GLU A 141 -27.21 13.30 11.62
C GLU A 141 -27.35 12.49 10.32
N SER A 142 -27.11 11.18 10.40
CA SER A 142 -27.34 10.24 9.30
C SER A 142 -28.71 9.61 9.43
N GLY A 143 -29.36 9.37 8.30
CA GLY A 143 -30.64 8.68 8.24
C GLY A 143 -30.77 7.83 6.99
N GLU A 144 -31.51 6.72 7.09
CA GLU A 144 -31.83 5.88 5.95
C GLU A 144 -33.28 5.44 6.02
N PHE A 145 -33.93 5.28 4.90
CA PHE A 145 -35.27 4.70 4.81
C PHE A 145 -35.52 4.17 3.41
N THR A 146 -36.45 3.22 3.32
CA THR A 146 -36.95 2.68 2.05
C THR A 146 -38.28 3.33 1.73
N MET A 147 -38.43 3.81 0.51
CA MET A 147 -39.61 4.48 0.01
C MET A 147 -40.24 3.67 -1.11
N HIS A 148 -41.52 3.32 -0.94
CA HIS A 148 -42.35 2.73 -1.97
C HIS A 148 -43.36 3.76 -2.49
N LEU A 149 -43.33 4.00 -3.79
CA LEU A 149 -44.21 4.96 -4.45
C LEU A 149 -45.13 4.24 -5.39
N GLN A 150 -46.42 4.46 -5.24
CA GLN A 150 -47.46 3.89 -6.11
C GLN A 150 -48.63 4.88 -6.29
N GLY A 151 -48.88 5.34 -7.49
CA GLY A 151 -49.85 6.41 -7.72
C GLY A 151 -49.51 7.66 -6.93
N ASN A 152 -50.47 8.17 -6.14
CA ASN A 152 -50.24 9.34 -5.26
C ASN A 152 -49.87 8.94 -3.81
N LYS A 153 -49.60 7.65 -3.55
CA LYS A 153 -49.28 7.15 -2.20
C LYS A 153 -47.82 6.91 -2.03
N VAL A 154 -47.32 7.35 -0.89
CA VAL A 154 -45.97 7.10 -0.42
C VAL A 154 -46.00 6.21 0.80
N LYS A 155 -45.25 5.14 0.81
CA LYS A 155 -45.10 4.26 1.97
C LYS A 155 -43.62 4.23 2.34
N LEU A 156 -43.31 4.59 3.57
CA LEU A 156 -41.95 4.64 4.12
C LEU A 156 -41.73 3.50 5.11
N SER A 157 -40.65 2.76 4.96
CA SER A 157 -40.24 1.64 5.82
C SER A 157 -38.74 1.66 6.11
N ASP A 158 -38.29 0.72 6.95
CA ASP A 158 -36.87 0.43 7.23
C ASP A 158 -36.08 1.66 7.67
N PHE A 159 -36.62 2.41 8.63
CA PHE A 159 -35.97 3.60 9.13
C PHE A 159 -34.73 3.27 9.96
N ILE A 160 -33.62 3.90 9.64
CA ILE A 160 -32.38 3.88 10.42
C ILE A 160 -32.03 5.33 10.76
N TRP A 161 -31.76 5.60 12.03
CA TRP A 161 -31.36 6.92 12.51
C TRP A 161 -30.11 6.81 13.36
N LYS A 162 -29.09 7.59 13.02
CA LYS A 162 -27.78 7.55 13.69
C LYS A 162 -27.12 6.16 13.74
N GLY A 163 -27.48 5.29 12.81
CA GLY A 163 -27.02 3.90 12.75
C GLY A 163 -27.89 2.88 13.50
N ASP A 164 -28.90 3.35 14.25
CA ASP A 164 -29.84 2.47 14.95
C ASP A 164 -31.12 2.27 14.15
N ALA A 165 -31.53 1.02 13.97
CA ALA A 165 -32.78 0.70 13.29
C ALA A 165 -33.99 1.05 14.17
N ILE A 166 -34.91 1.85 13.64
CA ILE A 166 -36.14 2.23 14.32
C ILE A 166 -37.25 1.29 13.87
N SER A 167 -37.68 0.40 14.77
CA SER A 167 -38.83 -0.48 14.51
C SER A 167 -40.11 0.29 14.78
N LEU A 168 -40.89 0.57 13.73
CA LEU A 168 -42.23 1.14 13.86
C LEU A 168 -43.27 0.02 13.85
N PRO A 169 -44.37 0.16 14.59
CA PRO A 169 -45.45 -0.83 14.59
C PRO A 169 -46.19 -0.93 13.22
N SER A 170 -46.09 0.09 12.39
CA SER A 170 -46.61 0.12 11.02
C SER A 170 -45.80 1.07 10.15
N ASP A 171 -45.77 0.79 8.83
CA ASP A 171 -45.16 1.70 7.86
C ASP A 171 -45.86 3.07 7.86
N VAL A 172 -45.10 4.10 7.64
CA VAL A 172 -45.63 5.47 7.50
C VAL A 172 -46.22 5.62 6.08
N SER A 173 -47.50 5.84 5.99
CA SER A 173 -48.20 6.05 4.71
C SER A 173 -48.71 7.49 4.60
N ALA A 174 -48.41 8.12 3.47
CA ALA A 174 -48.81 9.52 3.20
C ALA A 174 -49.09 9.71 1.68
N THR A 175 -49.48 10.93 1.34
CA THR A 175 -49.65 11.37 -0.06
C THR A 175 -48.45 12.15 -0.53
N LEU A 176 -48.14 12.08 -1.85
CA LEU A 176 -47.11 12.92 -2.46
C LEU A 176 -47.41 14.40 -2.29
N SER A 177 -46.39 15.19 -2.11
CA SER A 177 -46.43 16.64 -1.87
C SER A 177 -46.96 17.07 -0.50
N ASP A 178 -47.38 16.15 0.37
CA ASP A 178 -47.72 16.46 1.75
C ASP A 178 -46.48 16.38 2.66
N THR A 179 -46.49 17.14 3.77
CA THR A 179 -45.44 17.04 4.79
C THR A 179 -45.67 15.80 5.65
N ILE A 180 -44.76 14.87 5.59
CA ILE A 180 -44.82 13.57 6.26
C ILE A 180 -44.08 13.65 7.59
N ALA A 181 -44.76 13.38 8.70
CA ALA A 181 -44.09 13.21 9.98
C ALA A 181 -43.45 11.82 10.04
N SER A 182 -42.11 11.78 10.11
CA SER A 182 -41.33 10.56 10.18
C SER A 182 -40.44 10.55 11.42
N PRO A 183 -39.85 9.39 11.80
CA PRO A 183 -38.87 9.33 12.88
C PRO A 183 -37.62 10.19 12.63
N LEU A 184 -37.33 10.53 11.36
CA LEU A 184 -36.22 11.37 10.95
C LEU A 184 -36.54 12.87 10.98
N GLY A 185 -37.75 13.25 11.35
CA GLY A 185 -38.29 14.61 11.27
C GLY A 185 -39.33 14.77 10.15
N ARG A 186 -39.66 16.00 9.78
CA ARG A 186 -40.61 16.29 8.71
C ARG A 186 -39.95 16.07 7.35
N LEU A 187 -40.55 15.21 6.54
CA LEU A 187 -40.15 14.94 5.18
C LEU A 187 -41.16 15.56 4.19
N LEU A 188 -40.67 16.25 3.19
CA LEU A 188 -41.47 16.69 2.05
C LEU A 188 -40.95 15.92 0.82
N ILE A 189 -41.85 15.21 0.13
CA ILE A 189 -41.54 14.37 -1.05
C ILE A 189 -42.30 14.94 -2.23
N GLU A 190 -41.58 15.55 -3.16
CA GLU A 190 -42.15 16.21 -4.33
C GLU A 190 -41.91 15.34 -5.59
N PRO A 191 -42.93 15.12 -6.44
CA PRO A 191 -42.76 14.41 -7.69
C PRO A 191 -42.00 15.27 -8.71
N THR A 192 -41.08 14.64 -9.44
CA THR A 192 -40.40 15.29 -10.59
C THR A 192 -41.20 15.11 -11.87
N PRO A 193 -40.87 15.80 -12.98
CA PRO A 193 -41.53 15.62 -14.26
C PRO A 193 -41.46 14.21 -14.85
N ILE A 194 -40.54 13.36 -14.35
CA ILE A 194 -40.41 11.97 -14.82
C ILE A 194 -41.30 11.01 -14.03
N TYR A 195 -41.87 11.46 -12.94
CA TYR A 195 -42.76 10.62 -12.13
C TYR A 195 -44.03 10.28 -12.94
N THR A 196 -44.27 8.98 -13.08
CA THR A 196 -45.49 8.47 -13.68
C THR A 196 -46.24 7.65 -12.64
N ALA A 197 -47.52 7.99 -12.41
CA ALA A 197 -48.33 7.35 -11.38
C ALA A 197 -48.62 5.86 -11.64
N ASP A 198 -48.46 5.40 -12.90
CA ASP A 198 -48.68 4.00 -13.29
C ASP A 198 -47.51 3.07 -12.92
N ASN A 199 -46.36 3.63 -12.62
CA ASN A 199 -45.15 2.83 -12.25
C ASN A 199 -45.02 2.73 -10.74
N GLU A 200 -44.57 1.58 -10.28
CA GLU A 200 -44.12 1.38 -8.91
C GLU A 200 -42.63 1.67 -8.81
N TYR A 201 -42.24 2.53 -7.86
CA TYR A 201 -40.85 2.84 -7.60
C TYR A 201 -40.48 2.43 -6.18
N VAL A 202 -39.40 1.68 -6.05
CA VAL A 202 -38.79 1.34 -4.77
C VAL A 202 -37.42 2.01 -4.69
N LEU A 203 -37.30 2.97 -3.78
CA LEU A 203 -36.09 3.77 -3.60
C LEU A 203 -35.56 3.61 -2.18
N HIS A 204 -34.30 3.34 -2.07
CA HIS A 204 -33.56 3.45 -0.82
C HIS A 204 -32.95 4.86 -0.73
N VAL A 205 -33.34 5.60 0.30
CA VAL A 205 -32.89 6.98 0.51
C VAL A 205 -31.93 7.00 1.68
N THR A 206 -30.71 7.49 1.47
CA THR A 206 -29.70 7.67 2.51
C THR A 206 -29.39 9.15 2.66
N ILE A 207 -29.35 9.61 3.90
CA ILE A 207 -29.02 10.99 4.26
C ILE A 207 -27.72 10.96 5.05
N ASP A 208 -26.69 11.57 4.49
CA ASP A 208 -25.38 11.61 5.11
C ASP A 208 -25.16 12.92 5.88
N PRO A 209 -24.38 12.90 6.98
CA PRO A 209 -23.98 14.12 7.68
C PRO A 209 -23.26 15.08 6.73
N LEU A 210 -23.60 16.37 6.82
CA LEU A 210 -23.09 17.40 5.91
C LEU A 210 -21.55 17.44 5.83
N LEU A 211 -20.88 17.38 6.98
CA LEU A 211 -19.42 17.43 7.04
C LEU A 211 -18.74 16.22 6.38
N SER A 212 -19.31 15.03 6.56
CA SER A 212 -18.80 13.81 5.90
C SER A 212 -19.01 13.87 4.40
N THR A 213 -20.16 14.36 3.96
CA THR A 213 -20.51 14.58 2.57
C THR A 213 -19.55 15.56 1.91
N ILE A 214 -19.34 16.74 2.51
CA ILE A 214 -18.39 17.74 2.02
C ILE A 214 -16.99 17.13 1.86
N ARG A 215 -16.48 16.42 2.88
CA ARG A 215 -15.17 15.79 2.82
C ARG A 215 -15.09 14.74 1.71
N ASN A 216 -16.14 13.94 1.56
CA ASN A 216 -16.19 12.90 0.52
C ASN A 216 -16.15 13.51 -0.88
N PHE A 217 -16.98 14.53 -1.15
CA PHE A 217 -17.00 15.18 -2.46
C PHE A 217 -15.72 15.99 -2.72
N ASN A 218 -15.17 16.64 -1.70
CA ASN A 218 -13.92 17.38 -1.85
C ASN A 218 -12.73 16.44 -2.21
N ASN A 219 -12.69 15.23 -1.63
CA ASN A 219 -11.68 14.23 -1.97
C ASN A 219 -11.83 13.66 -3.40
N LYS A 220 -13.00 13.76 -4.00
CA LYS A 220 -13.26 13.35 -5.39
C LYS A 220 -12.89 14.42 -6.41
N LEU A 221 -12.67 15.66 -5.95
CA LEU A 221 -12.27 16.79 -6.77
C LEU A 221 -10.75 16.85 -6.87
N THR A 222 -10.25 16.90 -8.08
CA THR A 222 -8.84 17.16 -8.37
C THR A 222 -8.74 18.42 -9.21
N VAL A 223 -8.03 19.43 -8.74
CA VAL A 223 -7.80 20.68 -9.46
C VAL A 223 -6.31 20.80 -9.74
N THR A 224 -5.98 20.92 -11.02
CA THR A 224 -4.59 20.97 -11.47
C THR A 224 -4.40 22.07 -12.49
N GLN A 225 -3.25 22.73 -12.44
CA GLN A 225 -2.84 23.68 -13.47
C GLN A 225 -2.41 22.90 -14.73
N TYR A 226 -2.90 23.30 -15.90
CA TYR A 226 -2.56 22.64 -17.16
C TYR A 226 -1.06 22.66 -17.46
N ASN A 227 -0.39 23.78 -17.14
CA ASN A 227 1.06 23.96 -17.27
C ASN A 227 1.49 25.08 -16.30
N GLU A 228 2.69 24.99 -15.72
CA GLU A 228 3.23 25.95 -14.73
C GLU A 228 3.18 27.43 -15.15
N LYS A 229 3.11 27.71 -16.45
CA LYS A 229 3.04 29.08 -17.00
C LYS A 229 1.66 29.46 -17.51
N SER A 230 0.68 28.57 -17.42
CA SER A 230 -0.66 28.79 -17.95
C SER A 230 -1.63 29.25 -16.86
N SER A 231 -2.53 30.16 -17.22
CA SER A 231 -3.69 30.49 -16.39
C SER A 231 -4.86 29.52 -16.53
N ILE A 232 -4.64 28.42 -17.25
CA ILE A 232 -5.64 27.37 -17.48
C ILE A 232 -5.56 26.34 -16.37
N VAL A 233 -6.72 26.02 -15.79
CA VAL A 233 -6.90 25.05 -14.71
C VAL A 233 -7.86 23.96 -15.17
N GLU A 234 -7.50 22.73 -14.89
CA GLU A 234 -8.33 21.54 -15.12
C GLU A 234 -8.97 21.09 -13.81
N LEU A 235 -10.29 20.98 -13.84
CA LEU A 235 -11.12 20.47 -12.77
C LEU A 235 -11.54 19.06 -13.14
N ILE A 236 -11.06 18.06 -12.41
CA ILE A 236 -11.40 16.65 -12.65
C ILE A 236 -12.25 16.16 -11.48
N PHE A 237 -13.40 15.61 -11.80
CA PHE A 237 -14.28 15.04 -10.79
C PHE A 237 -14.67 13.60 -11.15
N LYS A 238 -14.71 12.74 -10.12
CA LYS A 238 -15.04 11.32 -10.30
C LYS A 238 -16.25 10.97 -9.46
N ASP A 239 -17.27 10.37 -10.09
CA ASP A 239 -18.47 9.89 -9.38
C ASP A 239 -19.17 8.78 -10.15
N THR A 240 -20.17 8.18 -9.51
CA THR A 240 -21.03 7.13 -10.07
C THR A 240 -22.06 7.67 -11.07
N SER A 241 -22.43 8.95 -10.98
CA SER A 241 -23.41 9.62 -11.88
C SER A 241 -22.74 10.71 -12.69
N ILE A 242 -22.86 10.59 -14.03
CA ILE A 242 -22.33 11.58 -14.98
C ILE A 242 -23.00 12.94 -14.80
N SER A 243 -24.34 12.97 -14.71
CA SER A 243 -25.10 14.21 -14.53
C SER A 243 -24.71 14.94 -13.23
N ARG A 244 -24.47 14.17 -12.14
CA ARG A 244 -24.02 14.74 -10.87
C ARG A 244 -22.64 15.38 -11.00
N ILE A 245 -21.71 14.74 -11.70
CA ILE A 245 -20.38 15.32 -11.95
C ILE A 245 -20.50 16.65 -12.70
N GLU A 246 -21.29 16.69 -13.76
CA GLU A 246 -21.47 17.89 -14.61
C GLU A 246 -22.10 19.04 -13.82
N GLU A 247 -23.12 18.76 -13.01
CA GLU A 247 -23.76 19.74 -12.14
C GLU A 247 -22.81 20.24 -11.04
N ILE A 248 -22.05 19.35 -10.40
CA ILE A 248 -21.06 19.74 -9.38
C ILE A 248 -19.99 20.65 -9.96
N LEU A 249 -19.41 20.30 -11.13
CA LEU A 249 -18.36 21.11 -11.74
C LEU A 249 -18.89 22.48 -12.16
N ASN A 250 -20.09 22.55 -12.75
CA ASN A 250 -20.72 23.82 -13.13
C ASN A 250 -21.07 24.67 -11.88
N MET A 251 -21.65 24.04 -10.85
CA MET A 251 -22.01 24.72 -9.62
C MET A 251 -20.77 25.21 -8.85
N LEU A 252 -19.67 24.42 -8.84
CA LEU A 252 -18.40 24.79 -8.22
C LEU A 252 -17.85 26.08 -8.80
N VAL A 253 -17.82 26.18 -10.14
CA VAL A 253 -17.35 27.38 -10.84
C VAL A 253 -18.31 28.55 -10.60
N ALA A 254 -19.61 28.31 -10.57
CA ALA A 254 -20.62 29.36 -10.28
C ALA A 254 -20.45 29.92 -8.86
N VAL A 255 -20.37 29.07 -7.84
CA VAL A 255 -20.16 29.47 -6.44
C VAL A 255 -18.82 30.20 -6.26
N TYR A 256 -17.76 29.70 -6.90
CA TYR A 256 -16.46 30.36 -6.87
C TYR A 256 -16.55 31.79 -7.43
N ASN A 257 -17.17 31.98 -8.60
CA ASN A 257 -17.34 33.30 -9.20
C ASN A 257 -18.24 34.22 -8.37
N GLU A 258 -19.30 33.67 -7.80
CA GLU A 258 -20.17 34.45 -6.89
C GLU A 258 -19.39 34.95 -5.63
N ASN A 259 -18.62 34.08 -5.01
CA ASN A 259 -17.82 34.47 -3.85
C ASN A 259 -16.75 35.49 -4.24
N TRP A 260 -16.06 35.28 -5.37
CA TRP A 260 -15.09 36.23 -5.88
C TRP A 260 -15.70 37.60 -6.14
N MET A 261 -16.87 37.65 -6.82
CA MET A 261 -17.59 38.93 -7.05
C MET A 261 -18.01 39.59 -5.76
N LYS A 262 -18.49 38.82 -4.78
CA LYS A 262 -18.89 39.31 -3.46
C LYS A 262 -17.70 39.95 -2.72
N ASP A 263 -16.55 39.29 -2.71
CA ASP A 263 -15.34 39.77 -2.06
C ASP A 263 -14.81 41.02 -2.73
N LYS A 264 -14.74 41.07 -4.05
CA LYS A 264 -14.36 42.29 -4.82
C LYS A 264 -15.33 43.43 -4.56
N ASN A 265 -16.63 43.16 -4.56
CA ASN A 265 -17.63 44.20 -4.29
C ASN A 265 -17.50 44.75 -2.86
N GLN A 266 -17.22 43.92 -1.85
CA GLN A 266 -17.00 44.38 -0.48
C GLN A 266 -15.80 45.33 -0.40
N ILE A 267 -14.70 44.98 -1.08
CA ILE A 267 -13.50 45.86 -1.14
C ILE A 267 -13.84 47.20 -1.81
N MET A 268 -14.57 47.17 -2.93
CA MET A 268 -14.94 48.40 -3.65
C MET A 268 -15.88 49.29 -2.81
N VAL A 269 -16.84 48.68 -2.12
CA VAL A 269 -17.75 49.41 -1.20
C VAL A 269 -16.96 50.01 -0.04
N ALA A 270 -16.04 49.28 0.59
CA ALA A 270 -15.19 49.82 1.66
C ALA A 270 -14.32 50.98 1.14
N THR A 271 -13.77 50.86 -0.07
CA THR A 271 -13.00 51.94 -0.72
C THR A 271 -13.87 53.15 -1.02
N SER A 272 -15.10 52.98 -1.52
CA SER A 272 -16.06 54.07 -1.77
C SER A 272 -16.41 54.80 -0.50
N MET A 273 -16.67 54.10 0.61
CA MET A 273 -16.93 54.70 1.92
C MET A 273 -15.73 55.53 2.39
N PHE A 274 -14.54 55.00 2.26
CA PHE A 274 -13.30 55.69 2.62
C PHE A 274 -13.09 56.98 1.81
N ILE A 275 -13.27 56.94 0.48
CA ILE A 275 -13.09 58.11 -0.39
C ILE A 275 -14.18 59.15 -0.09
N ASN A 276 -15.44 58.75 0.09
CA ASN A 276 -16.53 59.69 0.40
C ASN A 276 -16.34 60.39 1.75
N GLU A 277 -15.90 59.64 2.79
CA GLU A 277 -15.55 60.23 4.08
C GLU A 277 -14.47 61.30 3.90
N ARG A 278 -13.51 61.02 3.04
CA ARG A 278 -12.38 61.89 2.80
C ARG A 278 -12.76 63.16 2.00
N ILE A 279 -13.61 63.01 1.01
CA ILE A 279 -14.18 64.13 0.26
C ILE A 279 -14.88 65.09 1.20
N ASN A 280 -15.74 64.57 2.11
CA ASN A 280 -16.46 65.41 3.07
C ASN A 280 -15.55 66.18 4.03
N ILE A 281 -14.41 65.60 4.39
CA ILE A 281 -13.43 66.29 5.23
C ILE A 281 -12.75 67.44 4.44
N ILE A 282 -12.29 67.14 3.22
CA ILE A 282 -11.61 68.14 2.39
C ILE A 282 -12.55 69.26 1.98
N GLU A 283 -13.79 68.97 1.69
CA GLU A 283 -14.80 69.99 1.37
C GLU A 283 -14.98 70.99 2.54
N ARG A 284 -15.07 70.50 3.77
CA ARG A 284 -15.12 71.38 4.97
C ARG A 284 -13.83 72.15 5.15
N GLU A 285 -12.68 71.52 4.94
CA GLU A 285 -11.36 72.20 5.07
C GLU A 285 -11.18 73.22 3.95
N LEU A 286 -11.65 72.98 2.74
CA LEU A 286 -11.62 73.96 1.62
C LEU A 286 -12.51 75.14 1.88
N GLY A 287 -13.78 74.88 2.33
CA GLY A 287 -14.68 75.95 2.72
C GLY A 287 -14.11 76.82 3.82
N SER A 288 -13.42 76.26 4.84
CA SER A 288 -12.76 77.07 5.86
C SER A 288 -11.61 77.96 5.31
N VAL A 289 -10.87 77.40 4.35
CA VAL A 289 -9.77 78.17 3.68
C VAL A 289 -10.36 79.30 2.80
N ASP A 290 -11.47 79.01 2.08
CA ASP A 290 -12.15 79.97 1.27
C ASP A 290 -12.73 81.17 2.12
N GLU A 291 -13.29 80.83 3.27
CA GLU A 291 -13.77 81.81 4.24
C GLU A 291 -12.63 82.66 4.78
N ASN A 292 -11.49 82.02 5.12
CA ASN A 292 -10.30 82.74 5.59
C ASN A 292 -9.71 83.68 4.50
N ILE A 293 -9.70 83.27 3.22
CA ILE A 293 -9.26 84.12 2.10
C ILE A 293 -10.24 85.33 1.92
N SER A 294 -11.54 85.04 1.96
CA SER A 294 -12.57 86.06 1.80
C SER A 294 -12.53 87.10 2.94
N SER A 295 -12.42 86.64 4.16
CA SER A 295 -12.31 87.50 5.34
C SER A 295 -11.07 88.35 5.26
N TYR A 296 -9.91 87.70 4.91
CA TYR A 296 -8.67 88.48 4.83
C TYR A 296 -8.65 89.53 3.69
N LYS A 297 -9.24 89.18 2.51
CA LYS A 297 -9.38 90.11 1.39
C LYS A 297 -10.31 91.27 1.74
N SER A 298 -11.36 91.03 2.49
CA SER A 298 -12.35 92.02 2.96
C SER A 298 -11.74 93.00 4.00
N GLU A 299 -11.00 92.44 4.98
CA GLU A 299 -10.37 93.27 6.05
C GLU A 299 -9.24 94.13 5.60
N ASN A 300 -8.50 93.77 4.54
CA ASN A 300 -7.29 94.50 4.11
C ASN A 300 -7.54 95.35 2.87
N LEU A 301 -8.76 95.46 2.33
CA LEU A 301 -9.10 96.21 1.13
C LEU A 301 -8.11 96.14 -0.05
N LEU A 302 -7.71 94.87 -0.36
CA LEU A 302 -6.73 94.57 -1.40
C LEU A 302 -7.40 94.36 -2.77
N PRO A 303 -7.26 95.26 -3.75
CA PRO A 303 -7.70 94.98 -5.10
C PRO A 303 -6.62 94.17 -5.85
N ASP A 304 -7.05 93.13 -6.47
CA ASP A 304 -6.47 92.34 -7.53
C ASP A 304 -4.95 91.98 -7.42
N VAL A 305 -4.63 91.02 -6.61
CA VAL A 305 -3.33 90.35 -6.52
C VAL A 305 -3.14 89.30 -7.65
N GLN A 306 -4.21 89.11 -8.48
CA GLN A 306 -4.27 88.13 -9.51
C GLN A 306 -3.19 88.30 -10.62
N ALA A 307 -2.97 89.57 -11.06
CA ALA A 307 -1.97 89.86 -12.14
C ALA A 307 -0.53 89.61 -11.70
N ALA A 308 -0.17 89.87 -10.43
CA ALA A 308 1.16 89.55 -9.92
C ALA A 308 1.33 88.02 -9.63
N SER A 309 0.26 87.36 -9.26
CA SER A 309 0.23 85.98 -9.01
C SER A 309 0.34 85.12 -10.33
N ASP A 310 -0.32 85.56 -11.41
CA ASP A 310 -0.29 84.92 -12.72
C ASP A 310 1.08 84.96 -13.39
N LEU A 311 1.82 86.03 -13.25
CA LEU A 311 3.21 86.13 -13.72
C LEU A 311 4.18 85.21 -12.96
N TYR A 312 3.93 85.05 -11.65
CA TYR A 312 4.66 84.13 -10.80
C TYR A 312 4.37 82.68 -11.05
N ILE A 313 3.12 82.36 -11.27
CA ILE A 313 2.59 81.02 -11.61
C ILE A 313 3.15 80.55 -12.95
N SER A 314 3.21 81.42 -13.95
CA SER A 314 3.67 81.02 -15.29
C SER A 314 5.20 80.72 -15.31
N GLN A 315 5.98 81.32 -14.43
CA GLN A 315 7.40 81.02 -14.35
C GLN A 315 7.77 79.73 -13.53
N ASN A 316 6.84 79.27 -12.68
CA ASN A 316 7.11 78.11 -11.80
C ASN A 316 6.09 76.98 -11.95
N SER A 317 5.26 77.02 -13.01
CA SER A 317 4.14 76.10 -13.18
C SER A 317 4.48 74.59 -13.12
N ALA A 318 5.65 74.20 -13.63
CA ALA A 318 6.09 72.82 -13.61
C ALA A 318 6.47 72.33 -12.18
N ALA A 319 7.19 73.18 -11.42
CA ALA A 319 7.60 72.86 -10.03
C ALA A 319 6.37 72.86 -9.10
N ASP A 320 5.40 73.81 -9.34
CA ASP A 320 4.15 73.88 -8.56
C ASP A 320 3.25 72.67 -8.85
N ALA A 321 3.16 72.24 -10.08
CA ALA A 321 2.42 71.03 -10.45
C ALA A 321 3.04 69.77 -9.77
N GLN A 322 4.37 69.71 -9.75
CA GLN A 322 5.06 68.60 -9.12
C GLN A 322 4.94 68.64 -7.58
N LEU A 323 5.04 69.81 -6.96
CA LEU A 323 4.78 69.97 -5.52
C LEU A 323 3.35 69.61 -5.15
N LEU A 324 2.38 69.97 -5.99
CA LEU A 324 1.00 69.65 -5.80
C LEU A 324 0.75 68.13 -5.83
N SER A 325 1.31 67.46 -6.82
CA SER A 325 1.26 66.03 -6.91
C SER A 325 1.86 65.36 -5.69
N LEU A 326 3.07 65.73 -5.30
CA LEU A 326 3.75 65.17 -4.12
C LEU A 326 3.01 65.46 -2.80
N ASN A 327 2.39 66.64 -2.65
CA ASN A 327 1.57 66.95 -1.47
C ASN A 327 0.28 66.10 -1.43
N ASN A 328 -0.35 65.85 -2.55
CA ASN A 328 -1.50 64.95 -2.64
C ASN A 328 -1.13 63.53 -2.22
N GLN A 329 0.00 63.05 -2.72
CA GLN A 329 0.53 61.72 -2.33
C GLN A 329 0.90 61.67 -0.83
N LEU A 330 1.56 62.68 -0.31
CA LEU A 330 1.92 62.80 1.11
C LEU A 330 0.66 62.79 1.99
N TYR A 331 -0.33 63.56 1.60
CA TYR A 331 -1.58 63.63 2.32
C TYR A 331 -2.31 62.28 2.37
N MET A 332 -2.40 61.58 1.26
CA MET A 332 -2.98 60.26 1.17
C MET A 332 -2.18 59.25 1.99
N THR A 333 -0.87 59.29 1.87
CA THR A 333 0.03 58.41 2.64
C THR A 333 -0.16 58.60 4.15
N ARG A 334 -0.22 59.87 4.59
CA ARG A 334 -0.46 60.21 6.02
C ARG A 334 -1.83 59.77 6.50
N TYR A 335 -2.82 59.90 5.65
CA TYR A 335 -4.18 59.49 6.01
C TYR A 335 -4.29 57.97 6.15
N VAL A 336 -3.80 57.21 5.19
CA VAL A 336 -3.77 55.75 5.24
C VAL A 336 -2.97 55.25 6.45
N ARG A 337 -1.85 55.94 6.76
CA ARG A 337 -1.08 55.69 7.97
C ARG A 337 -1.91 55.82 9.25
N ASN A 338 -2.63 56.92 9.39
CA ASN A 338 -3.46 57.19 10.54
C ASN A 338 -4.63 56.22 10.65
N TYR A 339 -5.22 55.81 9.52
CA TYR A 339 -6.25 54.80 9.44
C TYR A 339 -5.76 53.44 9.94
N LEU A 340 -4.54 53.07 9.57
CA LEU A 340 -3.89 51.87 10.03
C LEU A 340 -3.49 51.91 11.51
N LEU A 341 -3.12 53.04 12.05
CA LEU A 341 -2.74 53.20 13.45
C LEU A 341 -3.95 53.20 14.39
N ASP A 342 -5.15 53.48 13.88
CA ASP A 342 -6.37 53.45 14.65
C ASP A 342 -6.83 52.04 14.97
N ASN A 343 -6.93 51.71 16.22
CA ASN A 343 -7.36 50.37 16.69
C ASN A 343 -8.84 50.06 16.32
N ALA A 344 -9.67 51.07 16.10
CA ALA A 344 -11.05 50.87 15.64
C ALA A 344 -11.16 50.27 14.21
N ASN A 345 -10.08 50.35 13.46
CA ASN A 345 -9.99 49.88 12.06
C ASN A 345 -9.19 48.58 11.94
N LYS A 346 -8.90 47.92 13.04
CA LYS A 346 -8.03 46.71 13.04
C LYS A 346 -8.63 45.53 12.28
N GLU A 347 -9.94 45.41 12.27
CA GLU A 347 -10.67 44.33 11.63
C GLU A 347 -11.43 44.75 10.35
N LYS A 348 -11.15 45.96 9.85
CA LYS A 348 -11.77 46.49 8.65
C LYS A 348 -10.85 46.30 7.44
N LEU A 349 -11.49 46.16 6.27
CA LEU A 349 -10.78 46.14 5.00
C LEU A 349 -10.04 47.48 4.78
N LEU A 350 -8.83 47.40 4.27
CA LEU A 350 -8.06 48.54 3.88
C LEU A 350 -8.48 49.02 2.48
N PRO A 351 -8.58 50.31 2.24
CA PRO A 351 -8.91 50.85 0.92
C PRO A 351 -7.82 50.48 -0.09
N VAL A 352 -8.21 49.90 -1.20
CA VAL A 352 -7.34 49.68 -2.36
C VAL A 352 -7.40 50.92 -3.24
N ASN A 353 -6.40 51.09 -4.08
CA ASN A 353 -6.34 52.29 -4.96
C ASN A 353 -6.34 53.61 -4.19
N SER A 354 -5.66 53.59 -3.05
CA SER A 354 -5.66 54.67 -2.07
C SER A 354 -5.02 55.98 -2.58
N GLY A 355 -4.46 56.00 -3.79
CA GLY A 355 -3.75 57.11 -4.37
C GLY A 355 -2.31 57.22 -3.89
N ILE A 356 -1.79 56.22 -3.20
CA ILE A 356 -0.39 56.08 -2.88
C ILE A 356 0.32 55.44 -4.09
N GLU A 357 1.09 56.19 -4.82
CA GLU A 357 1.86 55.74 -5.99
C GLU A 357 3.04 54.85 -5.57
N ASN A 358 2.72 53.70 -4.92
CA ASN A 358 3.69 52.71 -4.50
C ASN A 358 3.09 51.32 -4.59
N MET A 359 3.45 50.61 -5.66
CA MET A 359 2.95 49.26 -5.94
C MET A 359 3.19 48.28 -4.79
N SER A 360 4.28 48.38 -4.07
CA SER A 360 4.59 47.50 -2.95
C SER A 360 3.56 47.63 -1.83
N ILE A 361 3.15 48.89 -1.53
CA ILE A 361 2.13 49.17 -0.51
C ILE A 361 0.77 48.66 -0.96
N GLU A 362 0.37 48.91 -2.21
CA GLU A 362 -0.92 48.44 -2.74
C GLU A 362 -0.99 46.90 -2.78
N ASN A 363 0.12 46.21 -3.12
CA ASN A 363 0.22 44.75 -3.05
C ASN A 363 0.04 44.24 -1.62
N GLN A 364 0.72 44.85 -0.65
CA GLN A 364 0.60 44.49 0.75
C GLN A 364 -0.84 44.72 1.28
N ILE A 365 -1.48 45.82 0.87
CA ILE A 365 -2.88 46.11 1.21
C ILE A 365 -3.81 45.04 0.59
N SER A 366 -3.60 44.64 -0.65
CA SER A 366 -4.40 43.61 -1.32
C SER A 366 -4.24 42.25 -0.64
N GLU A 367 -3.02 41.87 -0.28
CA GLU A 367 -2.73 40.66 0.48
C GLU A 367 -3.41 40.66 1.85
N TYR A 368 -3.29 41.78 2.59
CA TYR A 368 -3.96 41.94 3.88
C TYR A 368 -5.48 41.78 3.75
N ASN A 369 -6.10 42.44 2.79
CA ASN A 369 -7.53 42.34 2.53
C ASN A 369 -7.95 40.90 2.18
N GLY A 370 -7.19 40.21 1.34
CA GLY A 370 -7.44 38.80 1.00
C GLY A 370 -7.36 37.87 2.22
N LYS A 371 -6.32 38.08 3.06
CA LYS A 371 -6.19 37.31 4.31
C LYS A 371 -7.28 37.62 5.32
N LEU A 372 -7.70 38.90 5.43
CA LEU A 372 -8.79 39.32 6.33
C LEU A 372 -10.14 38.70 5.90
N LEU A 373 -10.44 38.63 4.59
CA LEU A 373 -11.63 38.00 4.08
C LEU A 373 -11.61 36.46 4.33
N GLN A 374 -10.47 35.81 4.15
CA GLN A 374 -10.29 34.40 4.49
C GLN A 374 -10.52 34.16 5.99
N ARG A 375 -9.94 35.01 6.85
CA ARG A 375 -10.14 34.94 8.29
C ARG A 375 -11.60 35.09 8.68
N ASN A 376 -12.29 36.06 8.08
CA ASN A 376 -13.70 36.32 8.35
C ASN A 376 -14.59 35.15 7.85
N GLY A 377 -14.23 34.53 6.73
CA GLY A 377 -14.90 33.32 6.25
C GLY A 377 -14.72 32.13 7.21
N LEU A 378 -13.54 31.96 7.80
CA LEU A 378 -13.31 30.97 8.83
C LEU A 378 -14.09 31.25 10.12
N MET A 379 -14.15 32.52 10.52
CA MET A 379 -14.89 32.98 11.70
C MET A 379 -16.41 32.75 11.60
N ALA A 380 -16.98 32.82 10.39
CA ALA A 380 -18.41 32.56 10.20
C ALA A 380 -18.83 31.14 10.59
N ASN A 381 -17.89 30.18 10.58
CA ASN A 381 -18.15 28.77 10.84
C ASN A 381 -17.34 28.21 12.04
N SER A 382 -16.63 29.07 12.80
CA SER A 382 -15.78 28.60 13.90
C SER A 382 -15.61 29.68 14.99
N SER A 383 -15.09 29.29 16.14
CA SER A 383 -14.83 30.19 17.27
C SER A 383 -13.49 30.92 17.12
N THR A 384 -13.35 32.09 17.75
CA THR A 384 -12.08 32.85 17.86
C THR A 384 -10.93 32.07 18.49
N VAL A 385 -11.21 30.95 19.17
CA VAL A 385 -10.21 30.08 19.81
C VAL A 385 -9.67 29.01 18.84
N ASN A 386 -10.15 28.98 17.60
CA ASN A 386 -9.65 28.03 16.61
C ASN A 386 -8.18 28.34 16.27
N PRO A 387 -7.26 27.36 16.35
CA PRO A 387 -5.84 27.59 16.06
C PRO A 387 -5.58 28.22 14.69
N LEU A 388 -6.38 27.86 13.66
CA LEU A 388 -6.25 28.44 12.32
C LEU A 388 -6.65 29.91 12.28
N VAL A 389 -7.64 30.34 13.09
CA VAL A 389 -8.01 31.75 13.20
C VAL A 389 -6.94 32.53 13.93
N MET A 390 -6.37 31.96 14.99
CA MET A 390 -5.26 32.60 15.73
C MET A 390 -4.01 32.78 14.87
N ASP A 391 -3.67 31.76 14.07
CA ASP A 391 -2.53 31.83 13.12
C ASP A 391 -2.76 32.95 12.08
N MET A 392 -3.98 33.03 11.54
CA MET A 392 -4.37 34.09 10.60
C MET A 392 -4.33 35.48 11.25
N ASP A 393 -4.74 35.59 12.51
CA ASP A 393 -4.67 36.86 13.25
C ASP A 393 -3.22 37.31 13.46
N GLU A 394 -2.29 36.37 13.69
CA GLU A 394 -0.85 36.67 13.77
C GLU A 394 -0.30 37.13 12.42
N VAL A 395 -0.63 36.42 11.33
CA VAL A 395 -0.23 36.82 9.97
C VAL A 395 -0.76 38.21 9.62
N LEU A 396 -2.03 38.50 9.93
CA LEU A 396 -2.65 39.81 9.71
C LEU A 396 -1.96 40.91 10.51
N ALA A 397 -1.56 40.63 11.76
CA ALA A 397 -0.82 41.58 12.58
C ALA A 397 0.57 41.91 11.99
N GLU A 398 1.30 40.91 11.52
CA GLU A 398 2.60 41.10 10.88
C GLU A 398 2.48 41.84 9.53
N LEU A 399 1.49 41.48 8.69
CA LEU A 399 1.22 42.20 7.45
C LEU A 399 0.89 43.69 7.73
N ARG A 400 0.01 43.96 8.72
CA ARG A 400 -0.33 45.30 9.12
C ARG A 400 0.90 46.12 9.56
N LYS A 401 1.80 45.49 10.32
CA LYS A 401 3.07 46.12 10.75
C LYS A 401 3.99 46.39 9.56
N ALA A 402 4.07 45.44 8.61
CA ALA A 402 4.84 45.61 7.39
C ALA A 402 4.30 46.75 6.52
N ILE A 403 2.96 46.85 6.39
CA ILE A 403 2.30 47.96 5.67
C ILE A 403 2.62 49.32 6.33
N ILE A 404 2.52 49.42 7.65
CA ILE A 404 2.84 50.64 8.40
C ILE A 404 4.29 51.02 8.14
N ALA A 405 5.25 50.09 8.21
CA ALA A 405 6.66 50.36 7.94
C ALA A 405 6.90 50.84 6.50
N SER A 406 6.22 50.22 5.53
CA SER A 406 6.31 50.64 4.11
C SER A 406 5.73 52.04 3.89
N ILE A 407 4.60 52.32 4.53
CA ILE A 407 3.98 53.67 4.50
C ILE A 407 4.85 54.70 5.18
N ASP A 408 5.44 54.41 6.31
CA ASP A 408 6.37 55.32 7.01
C ASP A 408 7.58 55.66 6.11
N ASN A 409 8.16 54.65 5.44
CA ASN A 409 9.24 54.88 4.50
C ASN A 409 8.81 55.74 3.30
N GLN A 410 7.61 55.50 2.76
CA GLN A 410 7.06 56.32 1.67
C GLN A 410 6.76 57.75 2.13
N TYR A 411 6.22 57.90 3.34
CA TYR A 411 5.97 59.19 3.97
C TYR A 411 7.27 60.04 4.07
N HIS A 412 8.32 59.47 4.64
CA HIS A 412 9.63 60.16 4.74
C HIS A 412 10.24 60.43 3.38
N LYS A 413 10.11 59.55 2.41
CA LYS A 413 10.59 59.80 1.04
C LYS A 413 9.89 60.98 0.42
N LEU A 414 8.57 61.08 0.54
CA LEU A 414 7.78 62.21 0.02
C LEU A 414 8.12 63.53 0.73
N GLU A 415 8.29 63.51 2.07
CA GLU A 415 8.73 64.68 2.84
C GLU A 415 10.08 65.21 2.35
N MET A 416 11.05 64.31 2.13
CA MET A 416 12.37 64.71 1.61
C MET A 416 12.28 65.29 0.20
N GLN A 417 11.45 64.72 -0.68
CA GLN A 417 11.24 65.18 -2.05
C GLN A 417 10.59 66.59 -2.06
N ILE A 418 9.55 66.78 -1.24
CA ILE A 418 8.88 68.07 -1.07
C ILE A 418 9.86 69.11 -0.49
N GLY A 419 10.61 68.72 0.55
CA GLY A 419 11.60 69.60 1.15
C GLY A 419 12.71 70.04 0.20
N SER A 420 13.22 69.07 -0.64
CA SER A 420 14.19 69.38 -1.68
C SER A 420 13.64 70.41 -2.71
N LEU A 421 12.44 70.07 -3.25
CA LEU A 421 11.77 70.87 -4.27
C LEU A 421 11.38 72.28 -3.73
N GLN A 422 10.97 72.37 -2.47
CA GLN A 422 10.67 73.65 -1.77
C GLN A 422 11.96 74.46 -1.56
N LYS A 423 13.10 73.81 -1.22
CA LYS A 423 14.37 74.48 -1.06
C LYS A 423 14.87 75.10 -2.40
N ASP A 424 14.79 74.28 -3.48
CA ASP A 424 15.12 74.77 -4.81
C ASP A 424 14.25 75.92 -5.25
N LYS A 425 12.92 75.86 -5.00
CA LYS A 425 12.02 76.95 -5.25
C LYS A 425 12.28 78.16 -4.39
N SER A 426 12.65 78.05 -3.10
CA SER A 426 12.96 79.16 -2.21
C SER A 426 14.22 79.92 -2.64
N GLN A 427 15.19 79.26 -3.24
CA GLN A 427 16.37 79.87 -3.80
C GLN A 427 16.05 80.83 -4.99
N VAL A 428 15.14 80.32 -5.87
CA VAL A 428 14.64 81.10 -7.01
C VAL A 428 13.77 82.29 -6.53
N THR A 429 12.99 82.10 -5.46
CA THR A 429 12.05 83.11 -4.89
C THR A 429 12.82 84.24 -4.11
N ALA A 430 13.95 83.88 -3.48
CA ALA A 430 14.75 84.84 -2.73
C ALA A 430 15.30 86.07 -3.60
N HIS A 431 15.42 85.80 -4.90
CA HIS A 431 15.82 86.90 -5.85
C HIS A 431 14.69 87.83 -6.26
N LEU A 432 13.41 87.52 -5.93
CA LEU A 432 12.21 88.28 -6.33
C LEU A 432 11.47 89.01 -5.16
N ALA A 433 11.92 88.79 -3.91
CA ALA A 433 11.17 89.30 -2.74
C ALA A 433 11.61 90.71 -2.27
N ALA A 434 11.08 91.72 -2.93
CA ALA A 434 11.23 93.15 -2.46
C ALA A 434 9.90 93.75 -1.96
N ASN A 435 8.83 92.94 -1.60
CA ASN A 435 7.61 93.54 -0.96
C ASN A 435 6.60 92.47 -0.42
N PRO A 436 5.60 92.92 0.32
CA PRO A 436 5.49 92.95 1.78
C PRO A 436 4.74 91.72 2.38
N SER A 437 4.69 91.64 3.74
CA SER A 437 4.18 90.55 4.56
C SER A 437 2.72 90.13 4.24
N GLN A 438 1.90 91.03 3.73
CA GLN A 438 0.48 90.74 3.40
C GLN A 438 0.29 89.94 2.15
N ALA A 439 1.10 90.20 1.07
CA ALA A 439 1.09 89.42 -0.16
C ALA A 439 1.59 87.99 0.11
N LYS A 440 2.61 87.85 0.96
CA LYS A 440 3.19 86.53 1.33
C LYS A 440 2.21 85.64 2.11
N PHE A 441 1.38 86.21 3.00
CA PHE A 441 0.37 85.57 3.73
C PHE A 441 -0.77 85.05 2.83
N LEU A 442 -1.30 85.92 1.98
CA LEU A 442 -2.35 85.57 1.01
C LEU A 442 -1.88 84.49 0.04
N LEU A 443 -0.70 84.65 -0.49
CA LEU A 443 -0.09 83.63 -1.38
C LEU A 443 0.08 82.24 -0.70
N SER A 444 0.34 82.20 0.62
CA SER A 444 0.41 80.96 1.42
C SER A 444 -0.96 80.34 1.57
N ILE A 445 -2.03 81.07 1.78
CA ILE A 445 -3.37 80.59 1.93
C ILE A 445 -3.94 80.16 0.56
N GLU A 446 -3.73 80.94 -0.51
CA GLU A 446 -4.10 80.55 -1.87
C GLU A 446 -3.38 79.29 -2.35
N ARG A 447 -2.13 79.09 -1.93
CA ARG A 447 -1.44 77.81 -2.17
C ARG A 447 -2.11 76.67 -1.43
N GLN A 448 -2.50 76.88 -0.16
CA GLN A 448 -3.25 75.86 0.61
C GLN A 448 -4.59 75.57 -0.04
N GLN A 449 -5.32 76.63 -0.52
CA GLN A 449 -6.57 76.39 -1.26
C GLN A 449 -6.34 75.58 -2.51
N LYS A 450 -5.32 75.92 -3.31
CA LYS A 450 -5.05 75.19 -4.57
C LYS A 450 -4.61 73.73 -4.32
N VAL A 451 -3.87 73.42 -3.23
CA VAL A 451 -3.54 72.06 -2.81
C VAL A 451 -4.80 71.33 -2.42
N LYS A 452 -5.68 71.93 -1.63
CA LYS A 452 -6.95 71.32 -1.19
C LYS A 452 -7.93 71.12 -2.33
N GLU A 453 -8.05 72.05 -3.23
CA GLU A 453 -8.85 71.96 -4.46
C GLU A 453 -8.35 70.83 -5.37
N SER A 454 -7.06 70.76 -5.62
CA SER A 454 -6.46 69.71 -6.40
C SER A 454 -6.68 68.30 -5.73
N LEU A 455 -6.53 68.26 -4.40
CA LEU A 455 -6.80 67.01 -3.65
C LEU A 455 -8.28 66.65 -3.70
N TYR A 456 -9.20 67.63 -3.66
CA TYR A 456 -10.61 67.37 -3.83
C TYR A 456 -10.94 66.80 -5.22
N LEU A 457 -10.42 67.38 -6.28
CA LEU A 457 -10.57 66.88 -7.64
C LEU A 457 -9.95 65.54 -7.82
N PHE A 458 -8.78 65.31 -7.24
CA PHE A 458 -8.15 63.95 -7.24
C PHE A 458 -9.02 62.90 -6.55
N LEU A 459 -9.60 63.23 -5.40
CA LEU A 459 -10.51 62.31 -4.70
C LEU A 459 -11.78 62.05 -5.47
N LEU A 460 -12.37 63.07 -6.15
CA LEU A 460 -13.49 62.92 -7.05
C LEU A 460 -13.14 61.98 -8.20
N GLN A 461 -11.95 62.14 -8.80
CA GLN A 461 -11.49 61.21 -9.86
C GLN A 461 -11.37 59.79 -9.31
N LYS A 462 -10.79 59.62 -8.14
CA LYS A 462 -10.66 58.27 -7.52
C LYS A 462 -12.00 57.66 -7.15
N ARG A 463 -13.00 58.47 -6.76
CA ARG A 463 -14.37 57.99 -6.56
C ARG A 463 -14.95 57.46 -7.85
N GLU A 464 -14.87 58.26 -8.95
CA GLU A 464 -15.38 57.83 -10.24
C GLU A 464 -14.70 56.56 -10.79
N GLU A 465 -13.35 56.49 -10.65
CA GLU A 465 -12.59 55.28 -10.99
C GLU A 465 -13.08 54.06 -10.21
N ASN A 466 -13.30 54.20 -8.87
CA ASN A 466 -13.80 53.10 -8.04
C ASN A 466 -15.26 52.72 -8.39
N GLU A 467 -16.13 53.69 -8.67
CA GLU A 467 -17.52 53.42 -9.10
C GLU A 467 -17.55 52.66 -10.45
N LEU A 468 -16.71 53.12 -11.41
CA LEU A 468 -16.54 52.41 -12.66
C LEU A 468 -16.02 50.98 -12.47
N ALA A 469 -14.99 50.79 -11.65
CA ALA A 469 -14.42 49.47 -11.35
C ALA A 469 -15.48 48.55 -10.71
N GLN A 470 -16.32 49.09 -9.81
CA GLN A 470 -17.42 48.36 -9.21
C GLN A 470 -18.49 47.97 -10.24
N ALA A 471 -18.84 48.86 -11.18
CA ALA A 471 -19.83 48.59 -12.24
C ALA A 471 -19.36 47.51 -13.24
N PHE A 472 -18.05 47.35 -13.38
CA PHE A 472 -17.44 46.40 -14.34
C PHE A 472 -16.87 45.14 -13.68
N ILE A 473 -17.28 44.81 -12.45
CA ILE A 473 -16.88 43.55 -11.81
C ILE A 473 -17.41 42.37 -12.64
N THR A 474 -16.52 41.60 -13.22
CA THR A 474 -16.84 40.43 -14.04
C THR A 474 -16.36 39.15 -13.33
N ASN A 475 -16.78 38.01 -13.84
CA ASN A 475 -16.31 36.71 -13.36
C ASN A 475 -14.80 36.55 -13.49
N ASN A 476 -14.15 36.02 -12.45
CA ASN A 476 -12.72 35.72 -12.46
C ASN A 476 -12.36 34.54 -13.37
N THR A 477 -13.33 33.72 -13.72
CA THR A 477 -13.09 32.56 -14.56
C THR A 477 -13.87 32.60 -15.86
N ARG A 478 -13.23 32.12 -16.92
CA ARG A 478 -13.85 31.82 -18.20
C ARG A 478 -13.84 30.33 -18.45
N VAL A 479 -15.00 29.72 -18.66
CA VAL A 479 -15.08 28.34 -19.08
C VAL A 479 -14.55 28.20 -20.50
N ILE A 480 -13.46 27.40 -20.67
CA ILE A 480 -12.90 27.08 -21.98
C ILE A 480 -13.63 25.87 -22.53
N THR A 481 -13.70 24.81 -21.72
CA THR A 481 -14.38 23.58 -22.07
C THR A 481 -15.34 23.20 -20.95
N PRO A 482 -16.65 23.05 -21.25
CA PRO A 482 -17.61 22.57 -20.27
C PRO A 482 -17.26 21.15 -19.81
N PRO A 483 -17.87 20.59 -18.75
CA PRO A 483 -17.59 19.25 -18.31
C PRO A 483 -17.73 18.23 -19.45
N TYR A 484 -16.65 17.53 -19.76
CA TYR A 484 -16.60 16.55 -20.83
C TYR A 484 -15.85 15.30 -20.40
N GLY A 485 -16.07 14.19 -21.06
CA GLY A 485 -15.36 12.94 -20.82
C GLY A 485 -16.03 11.77 -21.52
N ASN A 486 -15.42 10.60 -21.37
CA ASN A 486 -15.95 9.38 -21.98
C ASN A 486 -17.05 8.80 -21.07
N ASP A 487 -18.09 8.21 -21.68
CA ASP A 487 -19.15 7.47 -20.96
C ASP A 487 -18.72 6.07 -20.53
N ILE A 488 -17.44 5.73 -20.73
CA ILE A 488 -16.84 4.49 -20.24
C ILE A 488 -16.35 4.70 -18.80
N PRO A 489 -16.73 3.83 -17.85
CA PRO A 489 -16.26 3.93 -16.48
C PRO A 489 -14.73 3.85 -16.39
N VAL A 490 -14.13 4.75 -15.61
CA VAL A 490 -12.68 4.75 -15.35
C VAL A 490 -12.29 3.79 -14.21
N GLU A 491 -13.23 3.51 -13.30
CA GLU A 491 -13.06 2.58 -12.17
C GLU A 491 -14.32 1.72 -12.00
N PRO A 492 -14.21 0.47 -11.53
CA PRO A 492 -12.98 -0.29 -11.38
C PRO A 492 -12.40 -0.69 -12.76
N GLN A 493 -11.07 -0.73 -12.88
CA GLN A 493 -10.43 -1.19 -14.12
C GLN A 493 -10.54 -2.71 -14.22
N LYS A 494 -11.70 -3.20 -14.67
CA LYS A 494 -12.13 -4.61 -14.67
C LYS A 494 -11.04 -5.55 -15.20
N ARG A 495 -10.43 -5.20 -16.34
CA ARG A 495 -9.36 -6.02 -16.94
C ARG A 495 -8.12 -6.12 -16.05
N LYS A 496 -7.70 -5.02 -15.43
CA LYS A 496 -6.51 -5.02 -14.56
C LYS A 496 -6.75 -5.78 -13.28
N ILE A 497 -7.92 -5.65 -12.66
CA ILE A 497 -8.26 -6.36 -11.43
C ILE A 497 -8.31 -7.87 -11.66
N VAL A 498 -8.97 -8.32 -12.74
CA VAL A 498 -9.03 -9.74 -13.08
C VAL A 498 -7.65 -10.28 -13.45
N LEU A 499 -6.85 -9.52 -14.21
CA LEU A 499 -5.47 -9.89 -14.53
C LEU A 499 -4.60 -9.99 -13.28
N PHE A 500 -4.71 -9.03 -12.36
CA PHE A 500 -3.98 -9.06 -11.09
C PHE A 500 -4.39 -10.26 -10.23
N ALA A 501 -5.69 -10.52 -10.12
CA ALA A 501 -6.21 -11.70 -9.42
C ALA A 501 -5.69 -13.01 -10.05
N PHE A 502 -5.62 -13.08 -11.39
CA PHE A 502 -5.07 -14.24 -12.11
C PHE A 502 -3.57 -14.42 -11.82
N VAL A 503 -2.77 -13.37 -11.90
CA VAL A 503 -1.33 -13.44 -11.58
C VAL A 503 -1.12 -13.86 -10.13
N LEU A 504 -1.87 -13.28 -9.19
CA LEU A 504 -1.79 -13.61 -7.77
C LEU A 504 -2.17 -15.08 -7.52
N SER A 505 -3.15 -15.61 -8.26
CA SER A 505 -3.58 -17.00 -8.15
C SER A 505 -2.52 -18.01 -8.57
N LEU A 506 -1.57 -17.62 -9.45
CA LEU A 506 -0.42 -18.42 -9.84
C LEU A 506 0.73 -18.29 -8.83
N LEU A 507 0.96 -17.09 -8.30
CA LEU A 507 2.07 -16.82 -7.39
C LEU A 507 1.89 -17.49 -6.02
N ILE A 508 0.67 -17.52 -5.46
CA ILE A 508 0.43 -18.08 -4.14
C ILE A 508 0.82 -19.56 -4.04
N PRO A 509 0.30 -20.49 -4.88
CA PRO A 509 0.70 -21.89 -4.80
C PRO A 509 2.17 -22.10 -5.16
N ALA A 510 2.73 -21.32 -6.09
CA ALA A 510 4.14 -21.36 -6.42
C ALA A 510 5.03 -21.02 -5.22
N THR A 511 4.70 -19.95 -4.52
CA THR A 511 5.42 -19.53 -3.29
C THR A 511 5.30 -20.57 -2.18
N ILE A 512 4.11 -21.12 -1.96
CA ILE A 512 3.89 -22.19 -0.96
C ILE A 512 4.75 -23.42 -1.28
N LEU A 513 4.84 -23.81 -2.56
CA LEU A 513 5.66 -24.95 -2.98
C LEU A 513 7.17 -24.65 -2.81
N LEU A 514 7.60 -23.43 -3.10
CA LEU A 514 9.00 -23.00 -2.87
C LEU A 514 9.33 -23.06 -1.37
N ILE A 515 8.49 -22.50 -0.51
CA ILE A 515 8.70 -22.52 0.93
C ILE A 515 8.73 -23.95 1.44
N LYS A 516 7.79 -24.80 1.01
CA LYS A 516 7.75 -26.22 1.41
C LYS A 516 9.02 -26.96 0.99
N LYS A 517 9.56 -26.68 -0.20
CA LYS A 517 10.81 -27.28 -0.68
C LYS A 517 12.03 -26.74 0.06
N SER A 518 12.05 -25.46 0.35
CA SER A 518 13.15 -24.82 1.11
C SER A 518 13.21 -25.29 2.57
N LEU A 519 12.06 -25.63 3.17
CA LEU A 519 11.98 -26.20 4.52
C LEU A 519 12.32 -27.70 4.59
N ASP A 520 12.53 -28.38 3.45
CA ASP A 520 12.91 -29.80 3.44
C ASP A 520 14.41 -29.96 3.63
N THR A 521 14.80 -30.24 4.86
CA THR A 521 16.20 -30.44 5.28
C THR A 521 16.68 -31.90 5.08
N LYS A 522 15.83 -32.80 4.55
CA LYS A 522 16.15 -34.21 4.49
C LYS A 522 17.02 -34.56 3.28
N VAL A 523 17.87 -35.56 3.46
CA VAL A 523 18.61 -36.23 2.37
C VAL A 523 17.58 -36.91 1.46
N ARG A 524 17.63 -36.69 0.14
CA ARG A 524 16.66 -37.22 -0.82
C ARG A 524 17.26 -38.13 -1.90
N ASP A 525 18.37 -37.71 -2.41
CA ASP A 525 18.97 -38.39 -3.55
C ASP A 525 20.51 -38.54 -3.42
N LYS A 526 21.09 -39.17 -4.44
CA LYS A 526 22.53 -39.37 -4.48
C LYS A 526 23.33 -38.07 -4.47
N LYS A 527 22.78 -36.96 -4.98
CA LYS A 527 23.48 -35.67 -5.02
C LYS A 527 23.78 -35.14 -3.63
N ASP A 528 22.89 -35.39 -2.67
CA ASP A 528 23.06 -34.93 -1.29
C ASP A 528 24.28 -35.62 -0.61
N VAL A 529 24.69 -36.81 -1.08
CA VAL A 529 25.74 -37.61 -0.47
C VAL A 529 27.02 -37.71 -1.33
N VAL A 530 27.01 -37.24 -2.57
CA VAL A 530 28.18 -37.29 -3.49
C VAL A 530 29.36 -36.45 -2.99
N GLU A 531 29.12 -35.42 -2.21
CA GLU A 531 30.17 -34.56 -1.67
C GLU A 531 30.93 -35.19 -0.49
N LEU A 532 30.45 -36.32 0.03
CA LEU A 532 31.15 -37.08 1.06
C LEU A 532 32.33 -37.84 0.50
N SER A 533 33.42 -37.92 1.23
CA SER A 533 34.61 -38.69 0.85
C SER A 533 34.42 -40.22 0.94
N LEU A 534 33.28 -40.70 1.48
CA LEU A 534 33.00 -42.11 1.63
C LEU A 534 32.72 -42.79 0.28
N PRO A 535 33.24 -44.00 0.05
CA PRO A 535 32.91 -44.82 -1.10
C PRO A 535 31.40 -45.11 -1.14
N PHE A 536 30.73 -44.79 -2.24
CA PHE A 536 29.31 -45.01 -2.46
C PHE A 536 29.06 -46.39 -3.04
N LEU A 537 28.45 -47.28 -2.26
CA LEU A 537 28.17 -48.66 -2.68
C LEU A 537 26.94 -48.78 -3.58
N GLY A 538 25.93 -47.98 -3.35
CA GLY A 538 24.72 -48.06 -4.15
C GLY A 538 23.51 -47.39 -3.50
N GLU A 539 22.44 -47.32 -4.27
CA GLU A 539 21.15 -46.83 -3.80
C GLU A 539 20.09 -47.92 -3.91
N ILE A 540 19.27 -48.04 -2.87
CA ILE A 540 18.15 -48.96 -2.84
C ILE A 540 16.87 -48.13 -2.90
N PRO A 541 16.01 -48.38 -3.92
CA PRO A 541 14.75 -47.69 -4.06
C PRO A 541 13.78 -47.93 -2.89
N GLN A 542 12.88 -46.96 -2.69
CA GLN A 542 11.82 -47.13 -1.69
C GLN A 542 10.86 -48.22 -2.14
N TRP A 543 10.77 -49.24 -1.32
CA TRP A 543 9.75 -50.26 -1.56
C TRP A 543 8.36 -49.81 -1.11
N ASN A 544 7.43 -49.65 -2.07
CA ASN A 544 6.07 -49.20 -1.80
C ASN A 544 5.16 -50.41 -1.49
N SER A 545 4.89 -50.68 -0.24
CA SER A 545 3.92 -51.71 0.19
C SER A 545 2.47 -51.34 -0.15
N LYS A 546 2.19 -50.20 -0.79
CA LYS A 546 0.83 -49.74 -1.11
C LYS A 546 0.07 -50.64 -2.09
N LYS A 547 0.74 -51.44 -2.93
CA LYS A 547 0.05 -52.39 -3.80
C LYS A 547 -0.58 -53.56 -3.03
N ARG A 548 -0.11 -53.94 -1.85
CA ARG A 548 -0.72 -54.93 -0.94
C ARG A 548 -1.97 -54.39 -0.22
N ARG A 549 -2.22 -53.12 -0.19
CA ARG A 549 -3.36 -52.50 0.52
C ARG A 549 -4.72 -52.74 -0.14
N LYS A 550 -4.79 -53.22 -1.41
CA LYS A 550 -6.03 -53.50 -2.12
C LYS A 550 -6.70 -54.86 -1.75
N ASN A 551 -5.98 -55.73 -1.06
CA ASN A 551 -6.53 -57.06 -0.64
C ASN A 551 -6.89 -57.12 0.86
N TYR A 552 -7.04 -55.97 1.51
CA TYR A 552 -7.26 -55.87 2.96
C TYR A 552 -8.71 -55.70 3.37
N PHE A 553 -9.59 -56.55 2.87
CA PHE A 553 -10.96 -56.66 3.41
C PHE A 553 -11.20 -57.93 4.23
N HIS A 554 -10.13 -58.72 4.57
CA HIS A 554 -10.25 -59.89 5.46
C HIS A 554 -9.19 -59.77 6.57
N GLY A 555 -9.64 -59.33 7.71
CA GLY A 555 -9.12 -59.13 9.05
C GLY A 555 -7.95 -59.96 9.59
N LYS A 556 -6.73 -59.89 9.02
CA LYS A 556 -5.53 -60.30 9.70
C LYS A 556 -4.60 -59.08 9.86
N LYS A 557 -4.36 -58.67 11.10
CA LYS A 557 -3.30 -57.71 11.45
C LYS A 557 -1.94 -58.33 11.09
N THR A 558 -1.31 -57.85 10.02
CA THR A 558 0.10 -58.17 9.74
C THR A 558 0.96 -57.18 10.48
N ASP A 559 1.91 -57.69 11.25
CA ASP A 559 2.89 -56.92 12.01
C ASP A 559 3.74 -56.11 11.05
N TRP A 560 3.71 -54.79 11.17
CA TRP A 560 4.34 -53.84 10.25
C TRP A 560 5.89 -53.74 10.46
N ASP A 561 6.44 -54.45 11.44
CA ASP A 561 7.83 -54.41 11.86
C ASP A 561 8.72 -55.50 11.30
N SER A 562 8.19 -56.44 10.51
CA SER A 562 9.00 -57.52 9.93
C SER A 562 9.70 -57.08 8.63
N PRO A 563 11.04 -57.26 8.52
CA PRO A 563 11.78 -56.95 7.30
C PRO A 563 11.34 -57.86 6.14
N ALA A 564 11.01 -57.22 5.00
CA ALA A 564 10.58 -57.99 3.82
C ALA A 564 11.78 -58.62 3.09
N ILE A 565 11.66 -59.90 2.71
CA ILE A 565 12.55 -60.51 1.73
C ILE A 565 12.11 -60.08 0.35
N LEU A 566 13.00 -59.48 -0.42
CA LEU A 566 12.71 -59.02 -1.77
C LEU A 566 13.63 -59.71 -2.81
N VAL A 567 14.78 -60.22 -2.38
CA VAL A 567 15.73 -60.87 -3.25
C VAL A 567 15.35 -62.35 -3.45
N GLU A 568 14.98 -62.68 -4.68
CA GLU A 568 14.66 -64.02 -5.11
C GLU A 568 15.48 -64.43 -6.31
N ASN A 569 15.81 -65.74 -6.40
CA ASN A 569 16.60 -66.25 -7.52
C ASN A 569 15.78 -66.19 -8.84
N GLY A 570 16.40 -65.70 -9.90
CA GLY A 570 15.75 -65.59 -11.21
C GLY A 570 14.83 -64.38 -11.43
N LYS A 571 14.43 -63.67 -10.37
CA LYS A 571 13.54 -62.56 -10.48
C LYS A 571 14.24 -61.29 -11.01
N ARG A 572 13.61 -60.69 -12.01
CA ARG A 572 14.14 -59.49 -12.67
C ARG A 572 13.24 -58.27 -12.37
N ASP A 573 13.32 -57.77 -11.19
CA ASP A 573 12.66 -56.51 -10.80
C ASP A 573 13.70 -55.48 -10.34
N ILE A 574 13.26 -54.25 -10.15
CA ILE A 574 14.13 -53.14 -9.81
C ILE A 574 14.81 -53.34 -8.45
N MET A 575 14.17 -53.99 -7.50
CA MET A 575 14.78 -54.25 -6.20
C MET A 575 15.85 -55.34 -6.27
N ASN A 576 15.57 -56.43 -6.98
CA ASN A 576 16.58 -57.46 -7.22
C ASN A 576 17.79 -56.95 -7.93
N GLU A 577 17.60 -56.07 -8.92
CA GLU A 577 18.69 -55.44 -9.62
C GLU A 577 19.49 -54.45 -8.74
N ALA A 578 18.83 -53.66 -7.91
CA ALA A 578 19.49 -52.80 -6.96
C ALA A 578 20.39 -53.61 -5.98
N PHE A 579 19.90 -54.75 -5.47
CA PHE A 579 20.71 -55.61 -4.60
C PHE A 579 21.81 -56.37 -5.37
N ARG A 580 21.63 -56.70 -6.65
CA ARG A 580 22.71 -57.21 -7.51
C ARG A 580 23.83 -56.17 -7.69
N VAL A 581 23.49 -54.91 -7.98
CA VAL A 581 24.45 -53.86 -8.08
C VAL A 581 25.16 -53.63 -6.75
N LEU A 582 24.41 -53.60 -5.65
CA LEU A 582 24.98 -53.43 -4.32
C LEU A 582 25.97 -54.53 -3.99
N ARG A 583 25.59 -55.81 -4.27
CA ARG A 583 26.47 -56.99 -4.13
C ARG A 583 27.74 -56.88 -4.97
N THR A 584 27.60 -56.54 -6.25
CA THR A 584 28.74 -56.45 -7.16
C THR A 584 29.71 -55.34 -6.68
N ASN A 585 29.22 -54.19 -6.28
CA ASN A 585 30.04 -53.12 -5.74
C ASN A 585 30.71 -53.53 -4.41
N LEU A 586 30.01 -54.26 -3.57
CA LEU A 586 30.58 -54.79 -2.34
C LEU A 586 31.71 -55.77 -2.62
N GLU A 587 31.54 -56.71 -3.56
CA GLU A 587 32.58 -57.65 -3.99
C GLU A 587 33.82 -56.97 -4.61
N PHE A 588 33.67 -55.79 -5.18
CA PHE A 588 34.80 -55.00 -5.69
C PHE A 588 35.59 -54.30 -4.58
N ILE A 589 34.93 -53.88 -3.52
CA ILE A 589 35.57 -53.14 -2.42
C ILE A 589 36.24 -54.11 -1.43
N VAL A 590 35.67 -55.29 -1.32
CA VAL A 590 36.15 -56.31 -0.36
C VAL A 590 37.39 -56.99 -0.90
N ASN A 591 38.48 -57.14 -0.07
CA ASN A 591 39.71 -57.75 -0.45
C ASN A 591 39.48 -59.24 -0.74
N LYS A 592 39.78 -59.66 -1.96
CA LYS A 592 39.59 -61.04 -2.42
C LYS A 592 40.58 -62.05 -1.83
N GLU A 593 41.67 -61.60 -1.27
CA GLU A 593 42.68 -62.48 -0.64
C GLU A 593 42.27 -62.94 0.73
N GLN A 594 41.33 -62.31 1.41
CA GLN A 594 40.82 -62.75 2.68
C GLN A 594 39.79 -63.87 2.47
N LYS A 595 39.95 -64.99 3.16
CA LYS A 595 39.06 -66.20 3.09
C LYS A 595 37.68 -65.89 3.67
N SER A 596 37.58 -65.00 4.69
CA SER A 596 36.35 -64.63 5.37
C SER A 596 36.31 -63.17 5.70
N ARG A 597 35.13 -62.54 5.59
CA ARG A 597 34.94 -61.10 5.78
C ARG A 597 33.80 -60.81 6.74
N ILE A 598 34.10 -60.03 7.78
CA ILE A 598 33.10 -59.53 8.73
C ILE A 598 32.65 -58.18 8.29
N ILE A 599 31.38 -58.03 7.98
CA ILE A 599 30.74 -56.81 7.50
C ILE A 599 29.68 -56.36 8.49
N ILE A 600 29.82 -55.16 9.03
CA ILE A 600 28.79 -54.57 9.90
C ILE A 600 27.90 -53.60 9.12
N LEU A 601 26.62 -53.58 9.45
CA LEU A 601 25.66 -52.56 8.95
C LEU A 601 25.23 -51.69 10.12
N THR A 602 25.41 -50.38 9.96
CA THR A 602 24.98 -49.38 10.95
C THR A 602 24.43 -48.11 10.31
N SER A 603 23.88 -47.20 11.10
CA SER A 603 23.32 -45.94 10.66
C SER A 603 23.27 -44.93 11.82
N PHE A 604 22.99 -43.66 11.55
CA PHE A 604 22.75 -42.69 12.61
C PHE A 604 21.47 -42.94 13.38
N VAL A 605 20.39 -43.24 12.67
CA VAL A 605 19.02 -43.27 13.23
C VAL A 605 18.40 -44.65 13.09
N GLN A 606 17.57 -44.98 14.02
CA GLN A 606 16.75 -46.17 13.96
C GLN A 606 15.75 -46.05 12.79
N GLY A 607 15.41 -47.17 12.17
CA GLY A 607 14.46 -47.19 11.04
C GLY A 607 15.12 -46.82 9.69
N SER A 608 16.46 -46.74 9.63
CA SER A 608 17.21 -46.49 8.37
C SER A 608 17.18 -47.69 7.42
N GLY A 609 16.71 -48.85 7.85
CA GLY A 609 16.63 -50.06 7.06
C GLY A 609 17.84 -50.97 7.17
N LYS A 610 18.59 -50.92 8.28
CA LYS A 610 19.76 -51.80 8.51
C LYS A 610 19.43 -53.25 8.32
N THR A 611 18.55 -53.78 9.16
CA THR A 611 18.13 -55.19 9.13
C THR A 611 17.63 -55.65 7.75
N PHE A 612 16.82 -54.76 7.08
CA PHE A 612 16.34 -55.02 5.73
C PHE A 612 17.52 -55.17 4.71
N LEU A 613 18.47 -54.27 4.78
CA LEU A 613 19.68 -54.33 3.90
C LEU A 613 20.58 -55.49 4.28
N THR A 614 20.77 -55.79 5.55
CA THR A 614 21.56 -56.92 6.03
C THR A 614 21.02 -58.24 5.44
N ILE A 615 19.73 -58.49 5.61
CA ILE A 615 19.06 -59.73 5.17
C ILE A 615 19.15 -59.85 3.63
N ASN A 616 18.67 -58.84 2.90
CA ASN A 616 18.58 -58.92 1.44
C ASN A 616 19.99 -58.99 0.77
N THR A 617 21.00 -58.30 1.32
CA THR A 617 22.37 -58.38 0.81
C THR A 617 22.98 -59.72 1.08
N ALA A 618 22.78 -60.29 2.28
CA ALA A 618 23.24 -61.63 2.63
C ALA A 618 22.58 -62.70 1.75
N ILE A 619 21.27 -62.60 1.51
CA ILE A 619 20.55 -63.50 0.59
C ILE A 619 21.15 -63.39 -0.84
N SER A 620 21.38 -62.17 -1.33
CA SER A 620 21.95 -61.94 -2.67
C SER A 620 23.32 -62.64 -2.87
N LEU A 621 24.12 -62.69 -1.82
CA LEU A 621 25.41 -63.43 -1.82
C LEU A 621 25.25 -64.95 -1.70
N ALA A 622 24.35 -65.36 -0.82
CA ALA A 622 24.06 -66.78 -0.60
C ALA A 622 23.50 -67.46 -1.86
N VAL A 623 22.62 -66.82 -2.60
CA VAL A 623 22.06 -67.25 -3.89
C VAL A 623 23.16 -67.36 -4.96
N LYS A 624 24.24 -66.60 -4.87
CA LYS A 624 25.41 -66.72 -5.75
C LYS A 624 26.29 -67.94 -5.41
N GLY A 625 26.10 -68.63 -4.26
CA GLY A 625 26.83 -69.79 -3.81
C GLY A 625 27.83 -69.49 -2.71
N SER A 626 27.93 -68.24 -2.21
CA SER A 626 28.81 -67.94 -1.08
C SER A 626 28.20 -68.39 0.25
N LYS A 627 29.03 -68.93 1.16
CA LYS A 627 28.60 -69.29 2.53
C LYS A 627 28.48 -68.02 3.41
N VAL A 628 27.26 -67.68 3.80
CA VAL A 628 26.95 -66.43 4.50
C VAL A 628 26.36 -66.68 5.87
N LEU A 629 26.87 -66.02 6.88
CA LEU A 629 26.29 -65.95 8.24
C LEU A 629 25.76 -64.57 8.53
N ILE A 630 24.53 -64.46 9.02
CA ILE A 630 23.97 -63.28 9.58
C ILE A 630 24.00 -63.40 11.12
N ILE A 631 24.56 -62.45 11.81
CA ILE A 631 24.57 -62.34 13.26
C ILE A 631 23.69 -61.17 13.66
N ASP A 632 22.71 -61.39 14.49
CA ASP A 632 21.88 -60.33 15.08
C ASP A 632 22.67 -59.71 16.25
N GLY A 633 23.38 -58.60 15.96
CA GLY A 633 24.17 -57.84 16.90
C GLY A 633 23.40 -56.78 17.69
N ASP A 634 22.14 -56.54 17.33
CA ASP A 634 21.25 -55.65 18.09
C ASP A 634 20.56 -56.46 19.21
N LEU A 635 21.33 -56.76 20.29
CA LEU A 635 20.89 -57.57 21.40
C LEU A 635 19.66 -57.01 22.16
N ARG A 636 19.29 -55.78 21.86
CA ARG A 636 18.16 -55.09 22.52
C ARG A 636 16.86 -55.21 21.75
N ARG A 637 16.93 -55.33 20.40
CA ARG A 637 15.75 -55.28 19.55
C ARG A 637 15.43 -56.57 18.84
N ASN A 638 16.40 -57.44 18.74
CA ASN A 638 16.27 -58.78 18.06
C ASN A 638 15.57 -58.71 16.70
N ALA A 639 15.96 -57.72 15.86
CA ALA A 639 15.26 -57.43 14.63
C ALA A 639 15.44 -58.51 13.57
N VAL A 640 16.62 -59.10 13.45
CA VAL A 640 16.86 -60.27 12.58
C VAL A 640 16.16 -61.46 13.14
N SER A 641 16.16 -61.64 14.48
CA SER A 641 15.53 -62.78 15.16
C SER A 641 14.03 -62.83 14.99
N LYS A 642 13.38 -61.68 14.91
CA LYS A 642 11.93 -61.57 14.57
C LYS A 642 11.62 -62.09 13.18
N PHE A 643 12.55 -61.95 12.27
CA PHE A 643 12.42 -62.38 10.88
C PHE A 643 12.41 -63.92 10.75
N ILE A 644 13.08 -64.63 11.60
CA ILE A 644 13.24 -66.12 11.62
C ILE A 644 12.34 -66.84 12.62
N HIS A 645 11.21 -66.25 13.02
CA HIS A 645 10.20 -66.82 13.92
C HIS A 645 10.75 -67.26 15.26
N PHE A 646 11.39 -66.36 16.00
CA PHE A 646 11.78 -66.46 17.41
C PHE A 646 12.40 -67.77 17.92
N HIS A 647 13.70 -67.79 18.07
CA HIS A 647 14.42 -68.85 18.72
C HIS A 647 14.77 -68.46 20.16
N LYS A 648 14.53 -69.38 21.11
CA LYS A 648 14.70 -69.12 22.54
C LYS A 648 16.18 -68.98 22.95
N LYS A 649 17.15 -69.41 22.11
CA LYS A 649 18.58 -69.43 22.36
C LYS A 649 19.36 -68.87 21.20
N GLY A 650 20.42 -68.13 21.48
CA GLY A 650 21.23 -67.47 20.48
C GLY A 650 22.55 -66.87 21.00
N LEU A 651 22.95 -65.75 20.38
CA LEU A 651 24.19 -65.06 20.68
C LEU A 651 24.35 -64.67 22.15
N SER A 652 23.31 -64.14 22.77
CA SER A 652 23.34 -63.69 24.15
C SER A 652 23.59 -64.86 25.12
N ASP A 653 22.91 -65.97 24.88
CA ASP A 653 23.06 -67.20 25.74
C ASP A 653 24.45 -67.84 25.59
N TYR A 654 25.04 -67.75 24.40
CA TYR A 654 26.46 -68.14 24.19
C TYR A 654 27.44 -67.23 24.92
N LEU A 655 27.25 -65.93 24.77
CA LEU A 655 28.12 -64.94 25.42
C LEU A 655 28.02 -64.99 26.95
N ALA A 656 26.87 -65.27 27.51
CA ALA A 656 26.66 -65.50 28.92
C ALA A 656 27.28 -66.76 29.48
N GLY A 657 27.73 -67.68 28.59
CA GLY A 657 28.34 -68.92 29.00
C GLY A 657 27.41 -70.11 29.24
N GLU A 658 26.10 -69.92 28.89
CA GLU A 658 25.09 -70.95 29.05
C GLU A 658 25.19 -72.09 28.01
N PHE A 659 25.87 -71.75 26.90
CA PHE A 659 26.13 -72.70 25.80
C PHE A 659 27.57 -72.60 25.30
N ASN A 660 28.16 -73.77 25.04
CA ASN A 660 29.52 -73.91 24.49
C ASN A 660 29.54 -74.40 23.03
N ASP A 661 28.49 -75.06 22.58
CA ASP A 661 28.36 -75.56 21.20
C ASP A 661 27.61 -74.56 20.32
N ILE A 662 28.35 -73.86 19.46
CA ILE A 662 27.83 -72.81 18.58
C ILE A 662 27.01 -73.38 17.46
N GLU A 663 27.31 -74.59 16.99
CA GLU A 663 26.63 -75.25 15.88
C GLU A 663 25.14 -75.42 16.11
N LYS A 664 24.77 -75.70 17.33
CA LYS A 664 23.34 -75.84 17.71
C LYS A 664 22.55 -74.58 17.77
N LEU A 665 23.21 -73.40 17.69
CA LEU A 665 22.58 -72.08 17.69
C LEU A 665 22.35 -71.50 16.29
N PHE A 666 22.99 -72.06 15.24
CA PHE A 666 22.79 -71.65 13.89
C PHE A 666 21.50 -72.19 13.31
N ILE A 667 20.74 -71.29 12.69
CA ILE A 667 19.53 -71.63 11.97
C ILE A 667 19.91 -71.71 10.49
N SER A 668 19.85 -72.96 9.97
CA SER A 668 20.21 -73.22 8.54
C SER A 668 19.01 -73.26 7.59
N LYS A 669 17.84 -73.56 8.08
CA LYS A 669 16.63 -73.60 7.23
C LYS A 669 15.66 -72.52 7.66
N ILE A 670 15.69 -71.37 6.95
CA ILE A 670 14.75 -70.29 7.18
C ILE A 670 13.50 -70.54 6.38
N GLU A 671 12.42 -70.96 7.06
CA GLU A 671 11.11 -71.15 6.42
C GLU A 671 10.52 -69.85 5.95
N LEU A 672 10.05 -69.82 4.70
CA LEU A 672 9.42 -68.68 4.06
C LEU A 672 7.90 -68.82 4.01
N ASP A 673 7.18 -67.74 4.07
CA ASP A 673 5.73 -67.72 3.82
C ASP A 673 5.38 -68.17 2.38
N ALA A 674 4.17 -68.58 2.14
CA ALA A 674 3.64 -69.45 1.06
C ALA A 674 3.96 -69.09 -0.41
N ASP A 675 4.72 -68.01 -0.68
CA ASP A 675 4.93 -67.48 -2.05
C ASP A 675 6.36 -67.62 -2.60
N SER A 676 7.23 -68.45 -1.97
CA SER A 676 8.64 -68.62 -2.46
C SER A 676 8.78 -69.87 -3.33
N GLU A 677 9.73 -69.85 -4.32
CA GLU A 677 9.95 -70.91 -5.31
C GLU A 677 10.83 -72.10 -4.85
N TYR A 678 11.52 -71.94 -3.70
CA TYR A 678 12.41 -72.99 -3.18
C TYR A 678 11.67 -73.91 -2.21
N THR A 679 11.48 -75.15 -2.62
CA THR A 679 10.86 -76.19 -1.79
C THR A 679 11.91 -77.36 -1.55
N ASP A 680 11.95 -77.89 -0.35
CA ASP A 680 12.68 -79.11 -0.03
C ASP A 680 11.92 -80.30 -0.51
N GLU A 681 12.54 -81.47 -0.36
CA GLU A 681 11.94 -82.83 -0.69
C GLU A 681 10.62 -83.04 0.05
N ASN A 682 10.32 -82.29 1.08
CA ASN A 682 9.14 -82.31 1.88
C ASN A 682 8.09 -81.20 1.58
N GLY A 683 8.34 -80.38 0.53
CA GLY A 683 7.48 -79.24 0.15
C GLY A 683 7.60 -78.00 1.02
N LYS A 684 8.57 -77.93 1.92
CA LYS A 684 8.90 -76.72 2.68
C LYS A 684 9.80 -75.79 1.90
N ARG A 685 9.47 -74.55 1.83
CA ARG A 685 10.22 -73.53 1.11
C ARG A 685 11.27 -72.84 2.00
N PHE A 686 12.50 -72.79 1.51
CA PHE A 686 13.61 -72.14 2.22
C PHE A 686 14.50 -71.27 1.30
N LEU A 687 15.32 -70.39 1.91
CA LEU A 687 16.03 -69.34 1.18
C LEU A 687 17.25 -69.83 0.42
N SER A 688 18.12 -70.58 1.05
CA SER A 688 19.37 -71.13 0.48
C SER A 688 20.12 -71.95 1.56
N ASP A 689 20.70 -73.09 1.16
CA ASP A 689 21.56 -73.91 2.05
C ASP A 689 22.88 -73.20 2.48
N ASN A 690 23.22 -72.09 1.76
CA ASN A 690 24.42 -71.34 2.05
C ASN A 690 24.20 -70.15 3.02
N LEU A 691 22.97 -69.95 3.55
CA LEU A 691 22.61 -68.91 4.47
C LEU A 691 22.31 -69.45 5.86
N HIS A 692 23.08 -69.04 6.82
CA HIS A 692 22.82 -69.31 8.24
C HIS A 692 22.54 -68.04 9.01
N VAL A 693 21.77 -68.11 10.09
CA VAL A 693 21.49 -67.00 11.00
C VAL A 693 21.76 -67.39 12.43
N LEU A 694 22.47 -66.52 13.13
CA LEU A 694 22.65 -66.56 14.57
C LEU A 694 21.72 -65.51 15.22
N PRO A 695 20.60 -65.90 15.84
CA PRO A 695 19.67 -65.00 16.51
C PRO A 695 20.23 -64.45 17.80
N VAL A 696 19.59 -63.44 18.35
CA VAL A 696 19.95 -62.90 19.69
C VAL A 696 19.79 -63.95 20.77
N GLY A 697 18.71 -64.71 20.73
CA GLY A 697 18.28 -65.58 21.86
C GLY A 697 17.55 -64.79 22.94
N THR A 698 17.90 -65.07 24.20
CA THR A 698 17.35 -64.39 25.36
C THR A 698 17.85 -62.93 25.41
N ILE A 699 16.94 -61.95 25.48
CA ILE A 699 17.31 -60.54 25.55
C ILE A 699 18.01 -60.26 26.89
N PRO A 700 19.28 -59.84 26.88
CA PRO A 700 20.04 -59.69 28.15
C PRO A 700 19.75 -58.34 28.76
N PRO A 701 19.86 -58.18 30.11
CA PRO A 701 19.71 -56.89 30.77
C PRO A 701 20.92 -55.94 30.47
N ASN A 702 22.12 -56.46 30.25
CA ASN A 702 23.33 -55.71 29.99
C ASN A 702 23.99 -56.09 28.65
N PRO A 703 23.45 -55.68 27.53
CA PRO A 703 23.94 -56.11 26.19
C PRO A 703 25.40 -55.68 25.93
N THR A 704 25.76 -54.48 26.34
CA THR A 704 27.11 -53.91 26.08
C THR A 704 28.21 -54.74 26.75
N GLU A 705 27.97 -55.18 27.98
CA GLU A 705 28.95 -55.98 28.74
C GLU A 705 29.12 -57.38 28.13
N LEU A 706 28.07 -57.95 27.60
CA LEU A 706 28.16 -59.21 26.90
C LEU A 706 29.01 -59.15 25.63
N LEU A 707 28.85 -58.08 24.89
CA LEU A 707 29.63 -57.84 23.64
C LEU A 707 31.12 -57.56 23.94
N LEU A 708 31.44 -57.05 25.11
CA LEU A 708 32.83 -56.86 25.56
C LEU A 708 33.50 -58.14 26.03
N ASN A 709 32.73 -59.21 26.26
CA ASN A 709 33.25 -60.52 26.67
C ASN A 709 34.18 -61.14 25.60
N ALA A 710 35.31 -61.71 26.02
CA ALA A 710 36.30 -62.34 25.13
C ALA A 710 35.67 -63.45 24.26
N ARG A 711 34.55 -64.05 24.72
CA ARG A 711 33.82 -65.08 23.98
C ARG A 711 33.26 -64.55 22.64
N PHE A 712 32.96 -63.25 22.51
CA PHE A 712 32.55 -62.67 21.27
C PHE A 712 33.64 -62.70 20.21
N GLY A 713 34.87 -62.37 20.60
CA GLY A 713 36.04 -62.49 19.71
C GLY A 713 36.35 -63.93 19.31
N GLN A 714 36.21 -64.90 20.29
CA GLN A 714 36.37 -66.32 20.02
C GLN A 714 35.33 -66.86 19.04
N LEU A 715 34.07 -66.45 19.21
CA LEU A 715 33.01 -66.79 18.28
C LEU A 715 33.33 -66.33 16.86
N LEU A 716 33.74 -65.08 16.72
CA LEU A 716 34.06 -64.50 15.43
C LEU A 716 35.28 -65.14 14.77
N ALA A 717 36.29 -65.53 15.52
CA ALA A 717 37.42 -66.27 15.06
C ALA A 717 37.02 -67.71 14.54
N GLU A 718 36.14 -68.38 15.21
CA GLU A 718 35.64 -69.69 14.81
C GLU A 718 34.81 -69.64 13.56
N VAL A 719 33.79 -68.68 13.45
CA VAL A 719 32.89 -68.57 12.27
C VAL A 719 33.63 -68.08 11.03
N ARG A 720 34.78 -67.36 11.18
CA ARG A 720 35.66 -67.00 10.08
C ARG A 720 36.23 -68.19 9.31
N THR A 721 36.35 -69.34 9.94
CA THR A 721 36.88 -70.54 9.28
C THR A 721 35.85 -71.24 8.38
N ARG A 722 34.56 -70.92 8.54
CA ARG A 722 33.43 -71.64 7.96
C ARG A 722 32.65 -70.82 6.90
N TYR A 723 32.66 -69.51 7.03
CA TYR A 723 31.84 -68.61 6.19
C TYR A 723 32.71 -67.66 5.36
N ASP A 724 32.26 -67.38 4.12
CA ASP A 724 32.90 -66.40 3.25
C ASP A 724 32.55 -64.97 3.66
N TYR A 725 31.27 -64.77 4.08
CA TYR A 725 30.80 -63.53 4.53
C TYR A 725 30.07 -63.66 5.86
N ILE A 726 30.33 -62.77 6.78
CA ILE A 726 29.67 -62.68 8.08
C ILE A 726 29.09 -61.29 8.21
N PHE A 727 27.78 -61.17 8.14
CA PHE A 727 27.07 -59.91 8.32
C PHE A 727 26.60 -59.77 9.76
N ILE A 728 26.91 -58.61 10.37
CA ILE A 728 26.45 -58.32 11.71
C ILE A 728 25.51 -57.14 11.65
N ASP A 729 24.22 -57.30 12.00
CA ASP A 729 23.27 -56.22 12.10
C ASP A 729 23.51 -55.45 13.41
N CYS A 730 23.92 -54.19 13.32
CA CYS A 730 24.29 -53.42 14.47
C CYS A 730 23.25 -52.33 14.82
N PRO A 731 23.12 -51.95 16.11
CA PRO A 731 22.30 -50.82 16.49
C PRO A 731 22.83 -49.51 15.89
N PRO A 732 22.03 -48.38 15.93
CA PRO A 732 22.47 -47.06 15.47
C PRO A 732 23.65 -46.51 16.25
N VAL A 733 24.60 -45.86 15.57
CA VAL A 733 25.85 -45.30 16.12
C VAL A 733 25.59 -44.23 17.19
N ASN A 734 24.58 -43.37 16.97
CA ASN A 734 24.34 -42.23 17.86
C ASN A 734 23.71 -42.63 19.22
N ILE A 735 23.22 -43.83 19.35
CA ILE A 735 22.41 -44.22 20.50
C ILE A 735 23.17 -45.16 21.41
N MET A 736 24.12 -45.93 20.89
CA MET A 736 24.73 -47.05 21.63
C MET A 736 26.20 -47.28 21.29
N ALA A 737 27.01 -47.56 22.31
CA ALA A 737 28.40 -47.93 22.16
C ALA A 737 28.58 -49.34 21.50
N ASP A 738 27.51 -50.17 21.50
CA ASP A 738 27.51 -51.54 21.00
C ASP A 738 28.07 -51.67 19.56
N SER A 739 27.66 -50.73 18.68
CA SER A 739 28.15 -50.67 17.30
C SER A 739 29.65 -50.40 17.21
N GLN A 740 30.21 -49.64 18.14
CA GLN A 740 31.66 -49.36 18.20
C GLN A 740 32.44 -50.60 18.68
N ILE A 741 31.91 -51.32 19.66
CA ILE A 741 32.49 -52.54 20.18
C ILE A 741 32.55 -53.64 19.10
N ILE A 742 31.43 -53.87 18.40
CA ILE A 742 31.33 -54.82 17.30
C ILE A 742 32.23 -54.35 16.15
N GLY A 743 32.32 -53.08 15.86
CA GLY A 743 33.11 -52.48 14.80
C GLY A 743 34.61 -52.76 14.88
N GLN A 744 35.15 -53.02 16.11
CA GLN A 744 36.57 -53.41 16.26
C GLN A 744 36.91 -54.71 15.59
N TYR A 745 35.97 -55.66 15.52
CA TYR A 745 36.12 -56.98 14.87
C TYR A 745 35.77 -56.95 13.40
N ALA A 746 35.12 -55.87 12.91
CA ALA A 746 34.70 -55.78 11.51
C ALA A 746 35.89 -55.50 10.58
N ASP A 747 35.84 -56.11 9.38
CA ASP A 747 36.75 -55.81 8.27
C ASP A 747 36.20 -54.66 7.40
N TYR A 748 34.85 -54.57 7.27
CA TYR A 748 34.16 -53.58 6.45
C TYR A 748 32.93 -53.06 7.18
N THR A 749 32.60 -51.82 6.91
CA THR A 749 31.43 -51.19 7.50
C THR A 749 30.55 -50.56 6.42
N ILE A 750 29.29 -50.95 6.36
CA ILE A 750 28.29 -50.34 5.50
C ILE A 750 27.47 -49.37 6.35
N PHE A 751 27.60 -48.09 6.06
CA PHE A 751 26.80 -47.04 6.70
C PHE A 751 25.56 -46.72 5.88
N ILE A 752 24.42 -46.76 6.53
CA ILE A 752 23.13 -46.62 5.85
C ILE A 752 22.55 -45.25 6.11
N VAL A 753 22.30 -44.47 5.04
CA VAL A 753 21.55 -43.25 5.01
C VAL A 753 20.18 -43.52 4.37
N ARG A 754 19.11 -43.13 5.02
CA ARG A 754 17.76 -43.27 4.47
C ARG A 754 17.25 -41.97 3.90
N ALA A 755 16.92 -42.00 2.62
CA ALA A 755 16.31 -40.88 1.92
C ALA A 755 14.95 -40.49 2.53
N GLY A 756 14.70 -39.19 2.64
CA GLY A 756 13.48 -38.65 3.27
C GLY A 756 13.41 -38.77 4.80
N PHE A 757 14.46 -39.32 5.42
CA PHE A 757 14.49 -39.60 6.86
C PHE A 757 15.65 -38.91 7.60
N LEU A 758 16.88 -39.08 7.10
CA LEU A 758 18.06 -38.44 7.67
C LEU A 758 18.08 -36.92 7.33
N ASP A 759 18.43 -36.10 8.32
CA ASP A 759 18.66 -34.67 8.08
C ASP A 759 20.04 -34.46 7.42
N ARG A 760 20.10 -33.53 6.43
CA ARG A 760 21.37 -33.16 5.78
C ARG A 760 22.40 -32.63 6.76
N ALA A 761 21.95 -31.99 7.84
CA ALA A 761 22.83 -31.50 8.91
C ALA A 761 23.65 -32.62 9.59
N MET A 762 23.26 -33.90 9.43
CA MET A 762 24.00 -35.04 9.96
C MET A 762 25.12 -35.53 9.02
N LEU A 763 25.16 -35.09 7.75
CA LEU A 763 26.18 -35.53 6.80
C LEU A 763 27.62 -35.11 7.17
N PRO A 764 27.87 -33.90 7.70
CA PRO A 764 29.19 -33.51 8.19
C PRO A 764 29.68 -34.40 9.35
N GLU A 765 28.78 -34.89 10.22
CA GLU A 765 29.15 -35.81 11.28
C GLU A 765 29.55 -37.20 10.74
N LEU A 766 28.85 -37.65 9.68
CA LEU A 766 29.23 -38.88 8.97
C LEU A 766 30.62 -38.78 8.35
N GLU A 767 30.92 -37.64 7.70
CA GLU A 767 32.25 -37.35 7.16
C GLU A 767 33.33 -37.35 8.24
N LYS A 768 33.01 -36.80 9.41
CA LYS A 768 33.92 -36.77 10.56
C LYS A 768 34.22 -38.19 11.10
N ILE A 769 33.20 -39.06 11.21
CA ILE A 769 33.34 -40.47 11.60
C ILE A 769 34.25 -41.18 10.64
N TYR A 770 34.07 -40.97 9.33
CA TYR A 770 34.91 -41.55 8.28
C TYR A 770 36.34 -41.06 8.35
N ARG A 771 36.60 -39.77 8.43
CA ARG A 771 37.97 -39.20 8.52
C ARG A 771 38.72 -39.61 9.79
N LYS A 772 37.99 -39.81 10.90
CA LYS A 772 38.58 -40.35 12.14
C LYS A 772 38.90 -41.84 12.05
N ASN A 773 38.55 -42.51 10.97
CA ASN A 773 38.68 -43.96 10.78
C ASN A 773 38.08 -44.77 11.96
N THR A 774 36.95 -44.30 12.46
CA THR A 774 36.25 -44.90 13.63
C THR A 774 35.82 -46.36 13.31
N TYR A 775 35.46 -46.58 12.06
CA TYR A 775 35.09 -47.90 11.49
C TYR A 775 35.96 -48.22 10.29
N LYS A 776 36.39 -49.50 10.18
CA LYS A 776 37.26 -49.95 9.12
C LYS A 776 36.52 -50.00 7.77
N ASN A 777 37.18 -49.59 6.70
CA ASN A 777 36.72 -49.69 5.29
C ASN A 777 35.23 -49.28 5.14
N MET A 778 34.92 -48.11 5.63
CA MET A 778 33.56 -47.61 5.66
C MET A 778 33.06 -47.21 4.27
N SER A 779 31.84 -47.62 3.96
CA SER A 779 31.18 -47.34 2.69
C SER A 779 29.73 -46.95 2.92
N LEU A 780 29.13 -46.22 1.98
CA LEU A 780 27.80 -45.63 2.11
C LEU A 780 26.76 -46.33 1.22
N VAL A 781 25.60 -46.63 1.78
CA VAL A 781 24.42 -47.05 1.03
C VAL A 781 23.26 -46.04 1.28
N LEU A 782 22.67 -45.54 0.19
CA LEU A 782 21.48 -44.70 0.24
C LEU A 782 20.25 -45.59 0.10
N ASN A 783 19.41 -45.69 1.16
CA ASN A 783 18.24 -46.54 1.19
C ASN A 783 16.95 -45.69 1.06
N GLY A 784 15.93 -46.22 0.37
CA GLY A 784 14.62 -45.61 0.28
C GLY A 784 14.53 -44.41 -0.68
N THR A 785 15.30 -44.42 -1.76
CA THR A 785 15.25 -43.37 -2.80
C THR A 785 13.94 -43.39 -3.57
N ASP A 786 13.38 -42.24 -3.88
CA ASP A 786 12.12 -42.12 -4.62
C ASP A 786 12.34 -42.39 -6.11
N MET A 787 11.54 -43.29 -6.67
CA MET A 787 11.58 -43.65 -8.10
C MET A 787 10.83 -42.65 -9.00
N GLY A 788 10.14 -41.65 -8.41
CA GLY A 788 9.24 -40.74 -9.12
C GLY A 788 9.90 -39.73 -10.07
N GLY A 789 11.20 -39.71 -10.17
CA GLY A 789 11.94 -38.74 -10.97
C GLY A 789 12.66 -39.34 -12.16
N GLY A 790 12.05 -40.10 -13.05
CA GLY A 790 12.55 -40.40 -14.40
C GLY A 790 14.01 -40.90 -14.58
N HIS A 791 14.84 -40.95 -13.53
CA HIS A 791 16.28 -41.17 -13.63
C HIS A 791 16.73 -42.63 -13.53
N TYR A 792 15.94 -43.48 -12.89
CA TYR A 792 16.33 -44.89 -12.73
C TYR A 792 16.09 -45.71 -14.00
N GLY A 793 15.00 -45.49 -14.73
CA GLY A 793 14.70 -46.16 -16.00
C GLY A 793 15.65 -45.80 -17.13
N TYR A 794 16.16 -44.55 -17.15
CA TYR A 794 17.14 -44.12 -18.19
C TYR A 794 18.58 -44.60 -17.93
N LYS A 795 18.96 -44.86 -16.69
CA LYS A 795 20.34 -45.16 -16.30
C LYS A 795 20.67 -46.65 -16.44
N TYR A 796 19.65 -47.53 -16.48
CA TYR A 796 19.81 -48.98 -16.57
C TYR A 796 19.07 -49.63 -17.75
N GLY A 797 18.57 -48.84 -18.72
CA GLY A 797 18.15 -49.36 -20.05
C GLY A 797 16.92 -50.24 -20.08
N TYR A 798 16.07 -50.25 -19.04
CA TYR A 798 14.85 -51.04 -19.02
C TYR A 798 13.66 -50.24 -19.53
N HIS A 799 13.38 -50.29 -20.83
CA HIS A 799 12.03 -50.18 -21.34
C HIS A 799 11.25 -51.42 -20.89
N SER A 800 10.19 -51.23 -20.16
CA SER A 800 9.21 -52.28 -19.85
C SER A 800 8.62 -52.77 -21.18
N TYR A 801 9.11 -53.87 -21.69
CA TYR A 801 8.34 -54.66 -22.63
C TYR A 801 7.17 -55.27 -21.87
N ASN A 802 6.01 -54.66 -21.99
CA ASN A 802 4.73 -55.34 -21.74
C ASN A 802 4.55 -56.38 -22.83
N LEU A 803 4.89 -57.62 -22.53
CA LEU A 803 4.37 -58.76 -23.24
C LEU A 803 3.08 -59.18 -22.55
N ASN A 804 2.01 -59.20 -23.35
CA ASN A 804 0.65 -59.67 -23.03
C ASN A 804 0.59 -60.96 -22.20
#